data_415c55f15337dfa3bd1dd709f0e257a0
#
_entry.id   415c55f15337dfa3bd1dd709f0e257a0
#
_cell.length_a   1.000
_cell.length_b   1.000
_cell.length_c   1.000
_cell.angle_alpha   90.00
_cell.angle_beta   90.00
_cell.angle_gamma   90.00
#
_symmetry.space_group_name_H-M   'P 1'
#
loop_
_entity.id
_entity.type
_entity.pdbx_description
1 polymer ?
#
loop_
_entity_poly.entity_id
_entity_poly.type
_entity_poly.pdbx_seq_one_letter_code
_entity_poly.pdbx_strand_id
1 'polypeptide(L)'
;MHRRFHKITAFVSLVLFGISSALAQPTGFQWSLVAPGVWKAVVGTSDKITPLAIAGITPRTDGLKKLGESPFPDALAESVHEQTDGKTYLRFPLTRGEQLFGLGLNFKAVQQRGTIKTLHVDHYNGIDNGRTHAPVPFYVSSRGYGVLINSARYITVYAGTAVRTDSKDMPPEKNRNTQRDWSAQSYSDAVEVIVPAAGTEVFVFAGTSPMEVVQRYNLYCGGGPLPPKWGLGFTHRMPTVFSDEQILQEVTDFETKGYPLSFVGLEPGWQSYSYPNSFVWDSTRFPQPQRFLDKLLQKNIRANLWINPYVSSHSPIFKAVLPYTGSHMVWVGRVPDFQMPQARDLYKDLFSKQHLSIGVSGYKVDEVDGYDHWLWPDVATFPSGLSAEQMRQIYGLQFQKMTDTWFRQRNQRTYGLVRGSNAGATALPYVLYNDYYNHRDFITALCTSSFIGVLWTPEARSSKTSEEWLRRMQSVCFSPMAMINAWADGTKPWSFADVAQEVKDVMLLRMQLLPYLYTTFAQYHFEGKPPIRAMNLVDGFSFDAKATEGRFNSTDNPYAMATQKDLNDQFMVGDFLLVAPMFAGETTRSVVLPPGKWYDFYSGKLVGEAEIIQITSVAKTPLFVKEGGIIPMIPPMLHTPGKQEKLPLTVRYYGKIAANWALYDDDGETFDYERGAYTWTRLDVKSTSTGKLNGSWSPAAGAGFHYTTLTWEYMTP
;
A
#
# COMPACT_ATOMS: atom_id res chain seq x y z
N MET A 1 -103.27 -2.55 -5.02
CA MET A 1 -102.22 -1.72 -5.61
C MET A 1 -100.89 -2.37 -5.35
N HIS A 2 -100.35 -3.12 -6.34
CA HIS A 2 -99.08 -3.83 -6.23
C HIS A 2 -97.97 -3.00 -6.83
N ARG A 3 -96.91 -2.69 -6.08
CA ARG A 3 -95.66 -2.15 -6.60
C ARG A 3 -94.60 -3.26 -6.61
N ARG A 4 -94.17 -3.61 -7.80
CA ARG A 4 -93.02 -4.52 -8.06
C ARG A 4 -91.72 -3.79 -7.77
N PHE A 5 -90.83 -4.40 -6.95
CA PHE A 5 -89.42 -3.99 -6.83
C PHE A 5 -88.56 -4.83 -7.77
N HIS A 6 -87.85 -4.15 -8.68
CA HIS A 6 -86.82 -4.76 -9.48
C HIS A 6 -85.49 -4.77 -8.70
N LYS A 7 -84.94 -5.94 -8.51
CA LYS A 7 -83.53 -6.05 -8.00
C LYS A 7 -82.60 -5.92 -9.15
N ILE A 8 -81.71 -4.91 -9.11
CA ILE A 8 -80.53 -4.78 -9.99
C ILE A 8 -79.40 -5.41 -9.26
N THR A 9 -78.83 -6.52 -9.83
CA THR A 9 -77.65 -7.15 -9.33
C THR A 9 -76.48 -6.55 -10.09
N ALA A 10 -75.67 -5.74 -9.42
CA ALA A 10 -74.39 -5.22 -9.96
C ALA A 10 -73.33 -6.26 -9.74
N PHE A 11 -72.73 -6.77 -10.84
CA PHE A 11 -71.52 -7.58 -10.84
C PHE A 11 -70.32 -6.62 -10.75
N VAL A 12 -69.64 -6.63 -9.62
CA VAL A 12 -68.32 -5.98 -9.45
C VAL A 12 -67.27 -7.00 -9.80
N SER A 13 -66.67 -6.89 -11.00
CA SER A 13 -65.49 -7.66 -11.39
C SER A 13 -64.26 -7.06 -10.73
N LEU A 14 -63.75 -7.69 -9.70
CA LEU A 14 -62.47 -7.32 -9.09
C LEU A 14 -61.34 -7.83 -9.99
N VAL A 15 -60.73 -6.93 -10.77
CA VAL A 15 -59.50 -7.26 -11.51
C VAL A 15 -58.33 -7.12 -10.52
N LEU A 16 -57.87 -8.25 -9.98
CA LEU A 16 -56.63 -8.34 -9.27
C LEU A 16 -55.45 -8.20 -10.26
N PHE A 17 -54.89 -6.99 -10.33
CA PHE A 17 -53.56 -6.81 -10.91
C PHE A 17 -52.56 -7.45 -9.93
N GLY A 18 -52.22 -8.68 -10.16
CA GLY A 18 -51.03 -9.29 -9.55
C GLY A 18 -49.77 -8.63 -10.11
N ILE A 19 -49.19 -7.68 -9.39
CA ILE A 19 -47.81 -7.23 -9.63
C ILE A 19 -46.92 -8.38 -9.16
N SER A 20 -46.68 -9.37 -10.05
CA SER A 20 -45.53 -10.25 -9.89
C SER A 20 -44.29 -9.42 -10.05
N SER A 21 -43.68 -8.91 -8.96
CA SER A 21 -42.29 -8.60 -8.99
C SER A 21 -41.54 -9.92 -9.26
N ALA A 22 -41.27 -10.19 -10.54
CA ALA A 22 -40.36 -11.26 -10.91
C ALA A 22 -39.00 -10.86 -10.28
N LEU A 23 -38.66 -11.52 -9.19
CA LEU A 23 -37.31 -11.49 -8.65
C LEU A 23 -36.42 -11.97 -9.79
N ALA A 24 -35.48 -11.13 -10.25
CA ALA A 24 -34.52 -11.54 -11.25
C ALA A 24 -33.77 -12.78 -10.70
N GLN A 25 -33.72 -13.85 -11.50
CA GLN A 25 -32.99 -15.02 -11.06
C GLN A 25 -31.50 -14.76 -11.14
N PRO A 26 -30.70 -15.23 -10.16
CA PRO A 26 -29.24 -15.10 -10.20
C PRO A 26 -28.69 -15.71 -11.49
N THR A 27 -27.79 -14.98 -12.14
CA THR A 27 -27.15 -15.37 -13.40
C THR A 27 -25.67 -15.63 -13.16
N GLY A 28 -25.11 -16.66 -13.79
CA GLY A 28 -23.68 -16.94 -13.77
C GLY A 28 -22.86 -15.91 -14.57
N PHE A 29 -21.61 -15.68 -14.15
CA PHE A 29 -20.72 -14.76 -14.85
C PHE A 29 -20.24 -15.32 -16.19
N GLN A 30 -20.04 -14.41 -17.16
CA GLN A 30 -19.37 -14.72 -18.42
C GLN A 30 -17.91 -14.25 -18.33
N TRP A 31 -17.01 -15.18 -18.02
CA TRP A 31 -15.59 -14.90 -17.84
C TRP A 31 -14.82 -14.94 -19.15
N SER A 32 -13.90 -14.00 -19.36
CA SER A 32 -12.93 -13.98 -20.45
C SER A 32 -11.51 -13.83 -19.89
N LEU A 33 -10.58 -14.60 -20.43
CA LEU A 33 -9.15 -14.48 -20.09
C LEU A 33 -8.59 -13.21 -20.75
N VAL A 34 -8.05 -12.27 -19.94
CA VAL A 34 -7.53 -10.97 -20.42
C VAL A 34 -6.00 -10.86 -20.28
N ALA A 35 -5.39 -11.71 -19.47
CA ALA A 35 -3.95 -11.89 -19.35
C ALA A 35 -3.69 -13.27 -18.69
N PRO A 36 -2.44 -13.80 -18.70
CA PRO A 36 -2.12 -15.06 -18.05
C PRO A 36 -2.64 -15.13 -16.61
N GLY A 37 -3.60 -16.02 -16.31
CA GLY A 37 -4.25 -16.19 -15.02
C GLY A 37 -5.10 -14.99 -14.55
N VAL A 38 -5.47 -14.06 -15.45
CA VAL A 38 -6.34 -12.92 -15.14
C VAL A 38 -7.62 -13.00 -15.97
N TRP A 39 -8.74 -13.12 -15.31
CA TRP A 39 -10.06 -13.27 -15.90
C TRP A 39 -10.90 -12.02 -15.65
N LYS A 40 -11.72 -11.64 -16.63
CA LYS A 40 -12.63 -10.48 -16.54
C LYS A 40 -14.05 -10.88 -16.89
N ALA A 41 -15.00 -10.35 -16.15
CA ALA A 41 -16.43 -10.33 -16.52
C ALA A 41 -16.97 -8.91 -16.43
N VAL A 42 -17.95 -8.59 -17.25
CA VAL A 42 -18.74 -7.36 -17.18
C VAL A 42 -20.16 -7.72 -16.87
N VAL A 43 -20.70 -7.18 -15.80
CA VAL A 43 -22.08 -7.36 -15.36
C VAL A 43 -22.84 -6.08 -15.67
N GLY A 44 -23.92 -6.18 -16.42
CA GLY A 44 -24.77 -5.05 -16.76
C GLY A 44 -24.04 -3.94 -17.52
N THR A 45 -24.40 -2.68 -17.26
CA THR A 45 -23.75 -1.50 -17.84
C THR A 45 -22.80 -0.88 -16.83
N SER A 46 -21.50 -1.15 -16.99
CA SER A 46 -20.48 -0.59 -16.10
C SER A 46 -20.26 0.92 -16.33
N ASP A 47 -19.87 1.63 -15.27
CA ASP A 47 -19.41 3.02 -15.38
C ASP A 47 -18.17 3.10 -16.27
N LYS A 48 -18.06 4.17 -17.05
CA LYS A 48 -16.87 4.44 -17.87
C LYS A 48 -15.65 4.87 -17.04
N ILE A 49 -15.90 5.53 -15.93
CA ILE A 49 -14.86 6.01 -15.01
C ILE A 49 -14.73 5.00 -13.90
N THR A 50 -13.60 4.29 -13.91
CA THR A 50 -13.23 3.29 -12.91
C THR A 50 -11.83 3.57 -12.39
N PRO A 51 -11.45 3.07 -11.20
CA PRO A 51 -10.11 3.26 -10.68
C PRO A 51 -9.00 2.79 -11.62
N LEU A 52 -9.15 1.62 -12.27
CA LEU A 52 -8.15 1.12 -13.22
C LEU A 52 -8.02 2.01 -14.46
N ALA A 53 -9.14 2.57 -14.95
CA ALA A 53 -9.14 3.50 -16.08
C ALA A 53 -8.42 4.81 -15.73
N ILE A 54 -8.67 5.37 -14.53
CA ILE A 54 -8.01 6.59 -14.03
C ILE A 54 -6.50 6.37 -13.83
N ALA A 55 -6.12 5.25 -13.24
CA ALA A 55 -4.72 4.89 -13.08
C ALA A 55 -4.00 4.71 -14.43
N GLY A 56 -4.77 4.41 -15.49
CA GLY A 56 -4.23 4.15 -16.82
C GLY A 56 -3.25 3.00 -16.79
N ILE A 57 -3.70 1.87 -16.20
CA ILE A 57 -2.84 0.69 -16.01
C ILE A 57 -2.29 0.17 -17.33
N THR A 58 -1.05 -0.33 -17.30
CA THR A 58 -0.41 -1.03 -18.41
C THR A 58 0.16 -2.33 -17.87
N PRO A 59 -0.47 -3.49 -18.15
CA PRO A 59 -0.02 -4.78 -17.63
C PRO A 59 1.42 -5.11 -18.03
N ARG A 60 2.21 -5.60 -17.08
CA ARG A 60 3.57 -6.11 -17.32
C ARG A 60 3.48 -7.55 -17.83
N THR A 61 3.28 -7.67 -19.11
CA THR A 61 3.03 -8.96 -19.79
C THR A 61 4.17 -9.96 -19.61
N ASP A 62 5.43 -9.51 -19.59
CA ASP A 62 6.57 -10.40 -19.40
C ASP A 62 6.61 -11.01 -17.99
N GLY A 63 6.28 -10.22 -16.97
CA GLY A 63 6.13 -10.72 -15.59
C GLY A 63 4.98 -11.72 -15.46
N LEU A 64 3.83 -11.39 -16.05
CA LEU A 64 2.65 -12.30 -16.07
C LEU A 64 2.96 -13.61 -16.80
N LYS A 65 3.65 -13.58 -17.95
CA LYS A 65 4.07 -14.80 -18.65
C LYS A 65 5.05 -15.65 -17.84
N LYS A 66 5.95 -15.03 -17.06
CA LYS A 66 6.88 -15.76 -16.16
C LYS A 66 6.15 -16.49 -15.03
N LEU A 67 5.06 -15.95 -14.52
CA LEU A 67 4.20 -16.65 -13.55
C LEU A 67 3.46 -17.85 -14.20
N GLY A 68 3.32 -17.83 -15.51
CA GLY A 68 2.64 -18.90 -16.28
C GLY A 68 1.12 -18.75 -16.29
N GLU A 69 0.47 -19.63 -17.03
CA GLU A 69 -0.99 -19.75 -17.08
C GLU A 69 -1.52 -20.29 -15.76
N SER A 70 -2.72 -19.85 -15.40
CA SER A 70 -3.49 -20.39 -14.28
C SER A 70 -4.95 -20.51 -14.69
N PRO A 71 -5.58 -21.68 -14.50
CA PRO A 71 -7.00 -21.88 -14.86
C PRO A 71 -7.89 -20.96 -14.02
N PHE A 72 -9.13 -20.80 -14.46
CA PHE A 72 -10.14 -20.16 -13.62
C PHE A 72 -10.32 -20.97 -12.32
N PRO A 73 -10.37 -20.31 -11.14
CA PRO A 73 -10.48 -21.02 -9.88
C PRO A 73 -11.80 -21.77 -9.73
N ASP A 74 -11.77 -23.09 -9.52
CA ASP A 74 -12.97 -23.93 -9.33
C ASP A 74 -13.83 -23.42 -8.16
N ALA A 75 -13.21 -22.85 -7.13
CA ALA A 75 -13.91 -22.26 -6.00
C ALA A 75 -14.90 -21.14 -6.39
N LEU A 76 -14.70 -20.50 -7.55
CA LEU A 76 -15.54 -19.43 -8.05
C LEU A 76 -16.51 -19.88 -9.17
N ALA A 77 -16.55 -21.17 -9.51
CA ALA A 77 -17.38 -21.67 -10.61
C ALA A 77 -18.90 -21.42 -10.40
N GLU A 78 -19.36 -21.44 -9.14
CA GLU A 78 -20.77 -21.18 -8.79
C GLU A 78 -21.03 -19.70 -8.41
N SER A 79 -20.16 -18.77 -8.79
CA SER A 79 -20.38 -17.34 -8.58
C SER A 79 -21.58 -16.86 -9.40
N VAL A 80 -22.39 -16.00 -8.79
CA VAL A 80 -23.62 -15.47 -9.41
C VAL A 80 -23.72 -13.96 -9.23
N HIS A 81 -24.51 -13.34 -10.11
CA HIS A 81 -24.85 -11.93 -10.01
C HIS A 81 -26.35 -11.71 -10.26
N GLU A 82 -26.83 -10.58 -9.79
CA GLU A 82 -28.20 -10.12 -9.96
C GLU A 82 -28.22 -8.60 -10.10
N GLN A 83 -29.17 -8.08 -10.85
CA GLN A 83 -29.43 -6.64 -10.96
C GLN A 83 -30.83 -6.34 -10.45
N THR A 84 -30.92 -5.45 -9.46
CA THR A 84 -32.16 -5.07 -8.80
C THR A 84 -32.12 -3.61 -8.40
N ASP A 85 -33.15 -2.83 -8.73
CA ASP A 85 -33.32 -1.44 -8.32
C ASP A 85 -32.11 -0.52 -8.59
N GLY A 86 -31.49 -0.68 -9.77
CA GLY A 86 -30.32 0.10 -10.17
C GLY A 86 -29.02 -0.25 -9.43
N LYS A 87 -28.99 -1.36 -8.70
CA LYS A 87 -27.83 -1.91 -8.02
C LYS A 87 -27.41 -3.23 -8.64
N THR A 88 -26.15 -3.56 -8.51
CA THR A 88 -25.58 -4.86 -8.89
C THR A 88 -25.18 -5.60 -7.62
N TYR A 89 -25.77 -6.77 -7.45
CA TYR A 89 -25.43 -7.72 -6.40
C TYR A 89 -24.54 -8.81 -6.99
N LEU A 90 -23.44 -9.14 -6.29
CA LEU A 90 -22.49 -10.18 -6.66
C LEU A 90 -22.31 -11.13 -5.48
N ARG A 91 -22.22 -12.43 -5.76
CA ARG A 91 -21.98 -13.45 -4.74
C ARG A 91 -20.89 -14.42 -5.20
N PHE A 92 -19.87 -14.59 -4.35
CA PHE A 92 -18.72 -15.44 -4.57
C PHE A 92 -18.66 -16.50 -3.47
N PRO A 93 -18.71 -17.81 -3.79
CA PRO A 93 -18.69 -18.87 -2.79
C PRO A 93 -17.42 -18.87 -1.95
N LEU A 94 -17.53 -19.27 -0.69
CA LEU A 94 -16.43 -19.50 0.23
C LEU A 94 -16.49 -20.92 0.79
N THR A 95 -15.34 -21.53 0.96
CA THR A 95 -15.21 -22.79 1.69
C THR A 95 -15.04 -22.55 3.18
N ARG A 96 -15.35 -23.58 3.98
CA ARG A 96 -15.13 -23.52 5.44
C ARG A 96 -13.64 -23.32 5.72
N GLY A 97 -13.31 -22.47 6.72
CA GLY A 97 -11.94 -22.19 7.11
C GLY A 97 -11.12 -21.30 6.14
N GLU A 98 -11.69 -20.92 5.00
CA GLU A 98 -11.04 -20.00 4.07
C GLU A 98 -10.84 -18.63 4.69
N GLN A 99 -9.64 -18.04 4.55
CA GLN A 99 -9.31 -16.70 5.00
C GLN A 99 -9.35 -15.70 3.85
N LEU A 100 -9.70 -14.46 4.17
CA LEU A 100 -9.76 -13.34 3.23
C LEU A 100 -8.85 -12.22 3.69
N PHE A 101 -8.10 -11.63 2.76
CA PHE A 101 -7.18 -10.54 2.99
C PHE A 101 -7.49 -9.38 2.03
N GLY A 102 -7.09 -8.15 2.36
CA GLY A 102 -7.34 -6.98 1.51
C GLY A 102 -8.60 -6.21 1.90
N LEU A 103 -9.46 -5.86 0.95
CA LEU A 103 -10.63 -4.98 1.14
C LEU A 103 -10.23 -3.64 1.75
N GLY A 104 -9.27 -2.98 1.11
CA GLY A 104 -8.72 -1.70 1.50
C GLY A 104 -7.56 -1.78 2.49
N LEU A 105 -7.00 -0.61 2.80
CA LEU A 105 -5.97 -0.45 3.81
C LEU A 105 -6.62 -0.53 5.20
N ASN A 106 -6.29 -1.58 5.96
CA ASN A 106 -6.83 -1.86 7.29
C ASN A 106 -5.73 -1.70 8.35
N PHE A 107 -6.14 -1.33 9.57
CA PHE A 107 -5.22 -0.98 10.66
C PHE A 107 -5.37 -1.88 11.90
N LYS A 108 -6.42 -2.69 11.98
CA LYS A 108 -6.71 -3.52 13.16
C LYS A 108 -6.48 -5.00 12.94
N ALA A 109 -6.71 -5.49 11.71
CA ALA A 109 -6.58 -6.89 11.38
C ALA A 109 -6.10 -7.11 9.94
N VAL A 110 -5.31 -8.15 9.72
CA VAL A 110 -4.88 -8.59 8.37
C VAL A 110 -5.98 -9.45 7.74
N GLN A 111 -6.57 -10.35 8.51
CA GLN A 111 -7.66 -11.23 8.08
C GLN A 111 -9.01 -10.48 8.12
N GLN A 112 -9.80 -10.57 7.04
CA GLN A 112 -11.01 -9.77 6.84
C GLN A 112 -12.31 -10.59 6.81
N ARG A 113 -12.26 -11.93 6.82
CA ARG A 113 -13.48 -12.74 6.84
C ARG A 113 -14.30 -12.46 8.11
N GLY A 114 -15.62 -12.33 7.97
CA GLY A 114 -16.55 -11.98 9.04
C GLY A 114 -16.75 -10.47 9.21
N THR A 115 -16.19 -9.63 8.33
CA THR A 115 -16.36 -8.17 8.38
C THR A 115 -17.39 -7.68 7.36
N ILE A 116 -17.99 -6.51 7.67
CA ILE A 116 -18.80 -5.73 6.71
C ILE A 116 -18.04 -4.43 6.45
N LYS A 117 -17.84 -4.12 5.18
CA LYS A 117 -17.08 -2.95 4.74
C LYS A 117 -17.90 -2.11 3.76
N THR A 118 -17.97 -0.80 3.97
CA THR A 118 -18.43 0.14 2.95
C THR A 118 -17.22 0.95 2.49
N LEU A 119 -16.76 0.65 1.29
CA LEU A 119 -15.46 1.12 0.79
C LEU A 119 -15.53 2.55 0.30
N HIS A 120 -14.99 3.47 1.10
CA HIS A 120 -14.90 4.91 0.82
C HIS A 120 -13.47 5.40 0.94
N VAL A 121 -13.01 6.26 0.01
CA VAL A 121 -11.83 7.09 0.28
C VAL A 121 -12.19 8.08 1.39
N ASP A 122 -11.52 7.94 2.52
CA ASP A 122 -11.76 8.75 3.70
C ASP A 122 -10.53 8.82 4.60
N HIS A 123 -10.53 9.79 5.50
CA HIS A 123 -9.56 9.84 6.58
C HIS A 123 -9.84 8.72 7.59
N TYR A 124 -8.82 7.88 7.82
CA TYR A 124 -8.94 6.80 8.80
C TYR A 124 -9.03 7.37 10.22
N ASN A 125 -10.04 6.98 10.95
CA ASN A 125 -10.35 7.52 12.28
C ASN A 125 -10.31 6.46 13.42
N GLY A 126 -9.69 5.32 13.19
CA GLY A 126 -9.49 4.29 14.20
C GLY A 126 -10.39 3.05 14.06
N ILE A 127 -11.24 2.97 13.03
CA ILE A 127 -12.19 1.87 12.80
C ILE A 127 -12.05 1.29 11.40
N ASP A 128 -11.89 -0.03 11.29
CA ASP A 128 -11.80 -0.77 10.02
C ASP A 128 -13.20 -1.10 9.45
N ASN A 129 -13.92 -0.09 9.00
CA ASN A 129 -15.27 -0.23 8.43
C ASN A 129 -15.32 -0.04 6.89
N GLY A 130 -14.15 0.08 6.24
CA GLY A 130 -14.05 0.36 4.80
C GLY A 130 -13.79 1.83 4.47
N ARG A 131 -13.95 2.75 5.43
CA ARG A 131 -13.60 4.17 5.30
C ARG A 131 -12.12 4.33 5.60
N THR A 132 -11.32 4.50 4.58
CA THR A 132 -9.86 4.44 4.68
C THR A 132 -9.19 5.20 3.52
N HIS A 133 -7.89 5.47 3.64
CA HIS A 133 -7.09 6.17 2.64
C HIS A 133 -7.04 5.46 1.28
N ALA A 134 -7.13 4.14 1.25
CA ALA A 134 -7.18 3.35 0.01
C ALA A 134 -8.18 2.21 0.15
N PRO A 135 -9.46 2.45 -0.13
CA PRO A 135 -10.53 1.45 -0.04
C PRO A 135 -10.53 0.55 -1.29
N VAL A 136 -9.40 -0.06 -1.61
CA VAL A 136 -9.23 -0.92 -2.78
C VAL A 136 -10.20 -2.10 -2.70
N PRO A 137 -11.16 -2.23 -3.63
CA PRO A 137 -12.17 -3.28 -3.58
C PRO A 137 -11.65 -4.60 -4.15
N PHE A 138 -10.51 -5.02 -3.61
CA PHE A 138 -9.80 -6.25 -3.95
C PHE A 138 -9.60 -7.10 -2.71
N TYR A 139 -9.99 -8.37 -2.79
CA TYR A 139 -9.65 -9.34 -1.76
C TYR A 139 -8.88 -10.52 -2.32
N VAL A 140 -8.05 -11.11 -1.49
CA VAL A 140 -7.25 -12.30 -1.74
C VAL A 140 -7.73 -13.41 -0.82
N SER A 141 -7.99 -14.58 -1.39
CA SER A 141 -8.34 -15.78 -0.65
C SER A 141 -7.11 -16.63 -0.34
N SER A 142 -7.10 -17.26 0.84
CA SER A 142 -6.12 -18.27 1.21
C SER A 142 -6.11 -19.48 0.27
N ARG A 143 -7.11 -19.61 -0.63
CA ARG A 143 -7.24 -20.68 -1.64
C ARG A 143 -6.53 -20.37 -2.96
N GLY A 144 -5.78 -19.28 -3.07
CA GLY A 144 -5.01 -18.93 -4.26
C GLY A 144 -5.84 -18.25 -5.36
N TYR A 145 -6.81 -17.42 -5.00
CA TYR A 145 -7.48 -16.52 -5.92
C TYR A 145 -7.73 -15.15 -5.30
N GLY A 146 -7.94 -14.16 -6.14
CA GLY A 146 -8.36 -12.82 -5.70
C GLY A 146 -9.44 -12.27 -6.62
N VAL A 147 -10.31 -11.43 -6.06
CA VAL A 147 -11.42 -10.79 -6.80
C VAL A 147 -11.35 -9.28 -6.61
N LEU A 148 -11.33 -8.55 -7.72
CA LEU A 148 -11.39 -7.09 -7.77
C LEU A 148 -12.72 -6.63 -8.38
N ILE A 149 -13.40 -5.72 -7.69
CA ILE A 149 -14.59 -5.04 -8.21
C ILE A 149 -14.15 -3.66 -8.72
N ASN A 150 -14.03 -3.48 -10.03
CA ASN A 150 -13.49 -2.24 -10.62
C ASN A 150 -14.58 -1.17 -10.76
N SER A 151 -14.90 -0.51 -9.68
CA SER A 151 -15.92 0.55 -9.64
C SER A 151 -15.48 1.70 -8.75
N ALA A 152 -15.82 2.94 -9.14
CA ALA A 152 -15.64 4.16 -8.37
C ALA A 152 -16.87 4.49 -7.50
N ARG A 153 -17.66 3.50 -7.13
CA ARG A 153 -18.83 3.63 -6.26
C ARG A 153 -18.50 3.25 -4.83
N TYR A 154 -19.36 3.61 -3.89
CA TYR A 154 -19.28 3.15 -2.49
C TYR A 154 -19.77 1.71 -2.40
N ILE A 155 -18.85 0.78 -2.56
CA ILE A 155 -19.14 -0.64 -2.59
C ILE A 155 -19.32 -1.15 -1.16
N THR A 156 -20.41 -1.88 -0.91
CA THR A 156 -20.58 -2.60 0.36
C THR A 156 -20.23 -4.07 0.17
N VAL A 157 -19.34 -4.58 1.03
CA VAL A 157 -18.86 -5.97 1.00
C VAL A 157 -19.20 -6.65 2.33
N TYR A 158 -19.93 -7.76 2.25
CA TYR A 158 -20.14 -8.71 3.32
C TYR A 158 -19.12 -9.83 3.16
N ALA A 159 -18.00 -9.74 3.82
CA ALA A 159 -16.86 -10.62 3.62
C ALA A 159 -17.03 -11.96 4.39
N GLY A 160 -17.85 -12.86 3.89
CA GLY A 160 -18.14 -14.15 4.54
C GLY A 160 -18.97 -13.99 5.82
N THR A 161 -19.91 -13.08 5.81
CA THR A 161 -20.94 -12.87 6.81
C THR A 161 -22.31 -12.69 6.11
N ALA A 162 -23.38 -12.31 6.80
CA ALA A 162 -24.73 -12.20 6.22
C ALA A 162 -25.24 -13.55 5.69
N VAL A 163 -25.51 -14.49 6.60
CA VAL A 163 -25.95 -15.86 6.27
C VAL A 163 -27.33 -15.84 5.61
N ARG A 164 -27.41 -16.40 4.40
CA ARG A 164 -28.67 -16.57 3.66
C ARG A 164 -29.38 -17.84 4.12
N THR A 165 -30.69 -17.87 3.98
CA THR A 165 -31.52 -19.05 4.31
C THR A 165 -31.27 -20.23 3.35
N ASP A 166 -30.72 -19.97 2.16
CA ASP A 166 -30.36 -20.97 1.16
C ASP A 166 -28.86 -21.34 1.18
N SER A 167 -28.11 -20.90 2.20
CA SER A 167 -26.70 -21.27 2.38
C SER A 167 -26.52 -22.78 2.50
N LYS A 168 -25.51 -23.33 1.81
CA LYS A 168 -25.15 -24.75 1.86
C LYS A 168 -24.44 -25.14 3.17
N ASP A 169 -23.70 -24.19 3.78
CA ASP A 169 -22.98 -24.37 5.05
C ASP A 169 -23.55 -23.43 6.11
N MET A 170 -24.62 -23.84 6.76
CA MET A 170 -25.27 -23.05 7.81
C MET A 170 -24.44 -23.06 9.09
N PRO A 171 -24.15 -21.89 9.68
CA PRO A 171 -23.52 -21.83 10.98
C PRO A 171 -24.43 -22.42 12.06
N PRO A 172 -23.86 -23.10 13.07
CA PRO A 172 -24.69 -23.66 14.15
C PRO A 172 -25.32 -22.53 14.97
N GLU A 173 -26.56 -22.73 15.39
CA GLU A 173 -27.22 -21.84 16.36
C GLU A 173 -26.44 -21.82 17.67
N LYS A 174 -26.27 -20.63 18.25
CA LYS A 174 -25.59 -20.45 19.53
C LYS A 174 -26.47 -19.70 20.52
N ASN A 175 -26.62 -20.29 21.70
CA ASN A 175 -27.33 -19.65 22.77
C ASN A 175 -26.44 -18.61 23.47
N ARG A 176 -26.69 -17.34 23.21
CA ARG A 176 -25.96 -16.22 23.82
C ARG A 176 -25.89 -16.26 25.36
N ASN A 177 -26.89 -16.83 26.00
CA ASN A 177 -26.95 -16.85 27.45
C ASN A 177 -25.97 -17.84 28.10
N THR A 178 -25.51 -18.85 27.32
CA THR A 178 -24.69 -19.97 27.80
C THR A 178 -23.38 -20.14 27.06
N GLN A 179 -23.28 -19.62 25.82
CA GLN A 179 -22.12 -19.79 24.95
C GLN A 179 -21.36 -18.46 24.78
N ARG A 180 -20.10 -18.44 25.25
CA ARG A 180 -19.25 -17.24 25.22
C ARG A 180 -18.77 -16.84 23.82
N ASP A 181 -18.72 -17.77 22.87
CA ASP A 181 -18.29 -17.59 21.49
C ASP A 181 -19.43 -17.16 20.54
N TRP A 182 -20.54 -16.67 21.11
CA TRP A 182 -21.63 -16.08 20.32
C TRP A 182 -21.15 -14.82 19.60
N SER A 183 -21.55 -14.66 18.33
CA SER A 183 -21.30 -13.47 17.52
C SER A 183 -22.58 -13.03 16.81
N ALA A 184 -22.80 -11.72 16.74
CA ALA A 184 -23.89 -11.15 15.94
C ALA A 184 -23.64 -11.31 14.43
N GLN A 185 -22.38 -11.46 14.02
CA GLN A 185 -21.95 -11.67 12.64
C GLN A 185 -21.45 -13.11 12.48
N SER A 186 -22.37 -14.01 12.20
CA SER A 186 -22.02 -15.40 11.92
C SER A 186 -21.30 -15.53 10.58
N TYR A 187 -20.37 -16.49 10.47
CA TYR A 187 -19.72 -16.77 9.18
C TYR A 187 -20.71 -17.37 8.18
N SER A 188 -20.65 -16.85 6.95
CA SER A 188 -21.40 -17.38 5.81
C SER A 188 -20.47 -18.09 4.83
N ASP A 189 -21.09 -18.80 3.88
CA ASP A 189 -20.43 -19.52 2.80
C ASP A 189 -20.21 -18.67 1.53
N ALA A 190 -20.26 -17.34 1.63
CA ALA A 190 -20.05 -16.46 0.50
C ALA A 190 -19.49 -15.08 0.90
N VAL A 191 -18.77 -14.44 -0.03
CA VAL A 191 -18.60 -12.99 -0.10
C VAL A 191 -19.75 -12.42 -0.91
N GLU A 192 -20.49 -11.48 -0.33
CA GLU A 192 -21.56 -10.76 -1.02
C GLU A 192 -21.16 -9.31 -1.22
N VAL A 193 -21.40 -8.76 -2.42
CA VAL A 193 -21.01 -7.41 -2.78
C VAL A 193 -22.19 -6.65 -3.36
N ILE A 194 -22.42 -5.44 -2.88
CA ILE A 194 -23.42 -4.52 -3.42
C ILE A 194 -22.70 -3.34 -4.05
N VAL A 195 -22.87 -3.18 -5.36
CA VAL A 195 -22.41 -2.02 -6.13
C VAL A 195 -23.61 -1.13 -6.45
N PRO A 196 -23.65 0.15 -6.02
CA PRO A 196 -24.78 1.04 -6.27
C PRO A 196 -24.73 1.60 -7.71
N ALA A 197 -24.73 0.71 -8.70
CA ALA A 197 -24.72 1.00 -10.12
C ALA A 197 -25.41 -0.12 -10.92
N ALA A 198 -25.86 0.18 -12.13
CA ALA A 198 -26.51 -0.76 -13.04
C ALA A 198 -25.55 -1.77 -13.66
N GLY A 199 -24.31 -1.81 -13.24
CA GLY A 199 -23.30 -2.76 -13.67
C GLY A 199 -21.92 -2.46 -13.14
N THR A 200 -20.99 -3.40 -13.32
CA THR A 200 -19.60 -3.28 -12.89
C THR A 200 -18.69 -4.22 -13.66
N GLU A 201 -17.41 -3.95 -13.66
CA GLU A 201 -16.37 -4.87 -14.10
C GLU A 201 -15.86 -5.67 -12.91
N VAL A 202 -15.68 -6.97 -13.08
CA VAL A 202 -15.11 -7.89 -12.09
C VAL A 202 -13.89 -8.56 -12.67
N PHE A 203 -12.80 -8.59 -11.92
CA PHE A 203 -11.58 -9.32 -12.29
C PHE A 203 -11.30 -10.42 -11.28
N VAL A 204 -10.85 -11.56 -11.78
CA VAL A 204 -10.34 -12.68 -10.98
C VAL A 204 -8.89 -12.90 -11.32
N PHE A 205 -8.05 -12.95 -10.28
CA PHE A 205 -6.62 -13.25 -10.35
C PHE A 205 -6.42 -14.65 -9.77
N ALA A 206 -6.03 -15.61 -10.60
CA ALA A 206 -5.81 -16.99 -10.20
C ALA A 206 -4.34 -17.22 -9.84
N GLY A 207 -4.06 -18.11 -8.90
CA GLY A 207 -2.71 -18.47 -8.48
C GLY A 207 -2.70 -19.74 -7.64
N THR A 208 -1.52 -20.24 -7.32
CA THR A 208 -1.30 -21.43 -6.46
C THR A 208 -1.18 -21.03 -4.99
N SER A 209 -0.96 -19.74 -4.70
CA SER A 209 -0.80 -19.19 -3.36
C SER A 209 -1.28 -17.74 -3.30
N PRO A 210 -1.57 -17.19 -2.10
CA PRO A 210 -1.87 -15.77 -1.94
C PRO A 210 -0.78 -14.84 -2.51
N MET A 211 0.48 -15.21 -2.42
CA MET A 211 1.60 -14.45 -3.00
C MET A 211 1.48 -14.37 -4.53
N GLU A 212 1.23 -15.47 -5.21
CA GLU A 212 1.10 -15.48 -6.66
C GLU A 212 -0.10 -14.64 -7.13
N VAL A 213 -1.21 -14.68 -6.41
CA VAL A 213 -2.38 -13.84 -6.65
C VAL A 213 -2.04 -12.36 -6.55
N VAL A 214 -1.34 -11.96 -5.50
CA VAL A 214 -0.88 -10.57 -5.30
C VAL A 214 0.10 -10.15 -6.40
N GLN A 215 1.03 -11.03 -6.79
CA GLN A 215 1.94 -10.76 -7.89
C GLN A 215 1.17 -10.50 -9.20
N ARG A 216 0.18 -11.33 -9.53
CA ARG A 216 -0.65 -11.14 -10.74
C ARG A 216 -1.40 -9.83 -10.72
N TYR A 217 -2.04 -9.49 -9.59
CA TYR A 217 -2.72 -8.21 -9.43
C TYR A 217 -1.75 -7.05 -9.64
N ASN A 218 -0.61 -7.07 -8.97
CA ASN A 218 0.40 -6.02 -9.06
C ASN A 218 0.96 -5.89 -10.50
N LEU A 219 1.29 -7.00 -11.15
CA LEU A 219 1.78 -7.01 -12.53
C LEU A 219 0.71 -6.56 -13.53
N TYR A 220 -0.54 -6.95 -13.32
CA TYR A 220 -1.66 -6.50 -14.15
C TYR A 220 -1.86 -4.98 -14.03
N CYS A 221 -1.67 -4.42 -12.85
CA CYS A 221 -1.71 -2.98 -12.59
C CYS A 221 -0.41 -2.24 -12.97
N GLY A 222 0.56 -2.88 -13.63
CA GLY A 222 1.77 -2.24 -14.14
C GLY A 222 3.06 -2.56 -13.36
N GLY A 223 3.00 -3.41 -12.35
CA GLY A 223 4.09 -3.66 -11.40
C GLY A 223 4.22 -2.53 -10.37
N GLY A 224 4.97 -2.74 -9.31
CA GLY A 224 5.22 -1.70 -8.30
C GLY A 224 6.07 -0.55 -8.85
N PRO A 225 6.10 0.61 -8.20
CA PRO A 225 7.01 1.67 -8.59
C PRO A 225 8.45 1.22 -8.30
N LEU A 226 9.37 1.59 -9.17
CA LEU A 226 10.80 1.58 -8.87
C LEU A 226 11.20 2.99 -8.47
N PRO A 227 11.25 3.31 -7.15
CA PRO A 227 11.54 4.67 -6.71
C PRO A 227 12.97 5.07 -7.08
N PRO A 228 13.28 6.37 -7.15
CA PRO A 228 14.67 6.78 -7.22
C PRO A 228 15.40 6.37 -5.94
N LYS A 229 16.70 6.07 -6.03
CA LYS A 229 17.49 5.62 -4.87
C LYS A 229 17.39 6.59 -3.68
N TRP A 230 17.33 7.90 -3.93
CA TRP A 230 17.19 8.90 -2.87
C TRP A 230 15.87 8.76 -2.09
N GLY A 231 14.81 8.26 -2.71
CA GLY A 231 13.51 8.01 -2.06
C GLY A 231 13.53 6.87 -1.04
N LEU A 232 14.49 5.96 -1.14
CA LEU A 232 14.68 4.86 -0.17
C LEU A 232 15.58 5.21 1.00
N GLY A 233 16.27 6.37 0.95
CA GLY A 233 17.02 6.90 2.07
C GLY A 233 16.10 7.42 3.18
N PHE A 234 16.58 8.37 3.96
CA PHE A 234 15.83 8.94 5.06
C PHE A 234 15.29 10.33 4.71
N THR A 235 14.05 10.64 5.11
CA THR A 235 13.44 11.95 4.90
C THR A 235 13.04 12.62 6.21
N HIS A 236 13.23 13.93 6.25
CA HIS A 236 12.78 14.79 7.34
C HIS A 236 11.80 15.84 6.80
N ARG A 237 10.59 15.84 7.32
CA ARG A 237 9.60 16.88 6.99
C ARG A 237 9.77 18.04 7.97
N MET A 238 10.11 19.18 7.40
CA MET A 238 10.54 20.37 8.15
C MET A 238 9.37 21.04 8.88
N PRO A 239 9.64 21.76 9.98
CA PRO A 239 8.64 22.63 10.58
C PRO A 239 8.03 23.61 9.57
N THR A 240 6.72 23.79 9.67
CA THR A 240 5.89 24.46 8.64
C THR A 240 6.39 25.87 8.26
N VAL A 241 6.88 26.64 9.22
CA VAL A 241 7.23 28.05 9.01
C VAL A 241 8.73 28.30 8.79
N PHE A 242 9.55 27.26 8.63
CA PHE A 242 10.98 27.42 8.37
C PHE A 242 11.24 28.16 7.05
N SER A 243 12.27 29.01 7.07
CA SER A 243 12.84 29.63 5.88
C SER A 243 13.87 28.71 5.20
N ASP A 244 14.32 29.08 4.01
CA ASP A 244 15.40 28.40 3.29
C ASP A 244 16.69 28.33 4.13
N GLU A 245 17.05 29.40 4.84
CA GLU A 245 18.23 29.44 5.73
C GLU A 245 18.08 28.46 6.91
N GLN A 246 16.91 28.42 7.55
CA GLN A 246 16.64 27.50 8.66
C GLN A 246 16.66 26.03 8.20
N ILE A 247 16.14 25.73 7.02
CA ILE A 247 16.18 24.39 6.45
C ILE A 247 17.63 23.98 6.11
N LEU A 248 18.43 24.88 5.53
CA LEU A 248 19.84 24.60 5.23
C LEU A 248 20.66 24.40 6.51
N GLN A 249 20.32 25.13 7.59
CA GLN A 249 20.94 24.91 8.90
C GLN A 249 20.57 23.53 9.46
N GLU A 250 19.30 23.14 9.39
CA GLU A 250 18.82 21.82 9.84
C GLU A 250 19.55 20.68 9.08
N VAL A 251 19.70 20.82 7.76
CA VAL A 251 20.48 19.87 6.94
C VAL A 251 21.93 19.77 7.41
N THR A 252 22.55 20.91 7.75
CA THR A 252 23.92 20.97 8.29
C THR A 252 24.01 20.30 9.66
N ASP A 253 22.97 20.42 10.50
CA ASP A 253 22.90 19.75 11.79
C ASP A 253 22.83 18.21 11.65
N PHE A 254 22.06 17.69 10.67
CA PHE A 254 22.06 16.26 10.35
C PHE A 254 23.46 15.78 9.98
N GLU A 255 24.15 16.47 9.07
CA GLU A 255 25.51 16.13 8.64
C GLU A 255 26.50 16.17 9.82
N THR A 256 26.51 17.29 10.57
CA THR A 256 27.45 17.50 11.66
C THR A 256 27.30 16.50 12.79
N LYS A 257 26.04 16.09 13.07
CA LYS A 257 25.72 15.08 14.08
C LYS A 257 25.85 13.65 13.56
N GLY A 258 26.07 13.47 12.24
CA GLY A 258 26.27 12.18 11.60
C GLY A 258 24.98 11.36 11.45
N TYR A 259 23.84 12.00 11.24
CA TYR A 259 22.57 11.35 10.93
C TYR A 259 22.29 11.38 9.43
N PRO A 260 21.80 10.29 8.83
CA PRO A 260 21.52 10.27 7.41
C PRO A 260 20.27 11.09 7.05
N LEU A 261 20.34 11.78 5.90
CA LEU A 261 19.23 12.53 5.30
C LEU A 261 19.37 12.48 3.79
N SER A 262 18.32 12.12 3.05
CA SER A 262 18.37 12.01 1.58
C SER A 262 17.44 12.99 0.89
N PHE A 263 16.33 13.35 1.54
CA PHE A 263 15.46 14.42 1.05
C PHE A 263 14.69 15.09 2.17
N VAL A 264 14.31 16.34 1.93
CA VAL A 264 13.51 17.14 2.85
C VAL A 264 12.10 17.30 2.33
N GLY A 265 11.12 17.34 3.24
CA GLY A 265 9.75 17.71 2.94
C GLY A 265 9.44 19.11 3.41
N LEU A 266 9.03 19.98 2.51
CA LEU A 266 8.57 21.33 2.84
C LEU A 266 7.08 21.28 3.09
N GLU A 267 6.67 21.66 4.29
CA GLU A 267 5.27 21.69 4.73
C GLU A 267 4.55 22.98 4.24
N PRO A 268 3.24 23.19 4.46
CA PRO A 268 2.45 24.25 3.82
C PRO A 268 3.09 25.63 3.73
N GLY A 269 3.93 25.97 4.68
CA GLY A 269 4.61 27.28 4.77
C GLY A 269 5.61 27.60 3.67
N TRP A 270 5.94 26.69 2.76
CA TRP A 270 6.73 27.03 1.59
C TRP A 270 5.97 27.97 0.63
N GLN A 271 4.63 27.97 0.69
CA GLN A 271 3.74 28.75 -0.16
C GLN A 271 3.47 30.15 0.40
N SER A 272 3.19 31.08 -0.51
CA SER A 272 2.75 32.43 -0.15
C SER A 272 1.37 32.46 0.51
N TYR A 273 0.54 31.44 0.24
CA TYR A 273 -0.77 31.22 0.86
C TYR A 273 -1.13 29.73 0.82
N SER A 274 -1.59 29.19 1.96
CA SER A 274 -1.99 27.78 2.09
C SER A 274 -3.33 27.67 2.82
N TYR A 275 -4.08 26.58 2.56
CA TYR A 275 -5.44 26.32 3.05
C TYR A 275 -6.45 27.44 2.67
N PRO A 276 -6.75 27.59 1.35
CA PRO A 276 -6.30 26.81 0.18
C PRO A 276 -4.99 27.30 -0.42
N ASN A 277 -4.51 26.61 -1.47
CA ASN A 277 -3.17 26.78 -2.01
C ASN A 277 -3.03 27.88 -3.08
N SER A 278 -1.96 28.68 -2.95
CA SER A 278 -1.49 29.57 -4.03
C SER A 278 -0.63 28.82 -5.07
N PHE A 279 0.08 27.75 -4.68
CA PHE A 279 1.10 27.02 -5.43
C PHE A 279 2.32 27.87 -5.85
N VAL A 280 2.53 28.99 -5.19
CA VAL A 280 3.65 29.91 -5.44
C VAL A 280 4.52 30.02 -4.19
N TRP A 281 5.82 30.08 -4.39
CA TRP A 281 6.77 30.22 -3.29
C TRP A 281 6.55 31.51 -2.49
N ASP A 282 6.67 31.41 -1.18
CA ASP A 282 6.68 32.58 -0.30
C ASP A 282 8.01 33.34 -0.47
N SER A 283 7.94 34.56 -0.99
CA SER A 283 9.13 35.36 -1.31
C SER A 283 9.89 35.84 -0.08
N THR A 284 9.28 35.83 1.11
CA THR A 284 9.94 36.22 2.37
C THR A 284 10.76 35.05 2.90
N ARG A 285 10.20 33.86 2.93
CA ARG A 285 10.89 32.66 3.46
C ARG A 285 11.82 32.03 2.43
N PHE A 286 11.47 32.13 1.14
CA PHE A 286 12.21 31.55 0.02
C PHE A 286 12.42 32.63 -1.07
N PRO A 287 13.28 33.62 -0.83
CA PRO A 287 13.47 34.72 -1.78
C PRO A 287 14.08 34.27 -3.11
N GLN A 288 14.83 33.17 -3.12
CA GLN A 288 15.47 32.59 -4.30
C GLN A 288 15.30 31.06 -4.31
N PRO A 289 14.10 30.54 -4.61
CA PRO A 289 13.82 29.11 -4.44
C PRO A 289 14.69 28.21 -5.33
N GLN A 290 15.04 28.62 -6.55
CA GLN A 290 16.00 27.91 -7.40
C GLN A 290 17.35 27.73 -6.69
N ARG A 291 17.93 28.82 -6.19
CA ARG A 291 19.23 28.78 -5.49
C ARG A 291 19.19 27.93 -4.22
N PHE A 292 18.08 27.96 -3.51
CA PHE A 292 17.87 27.11 -2.34
C PHE A 292 17.89 25.62 -2.73
N LEU A 293 17.15 25.23 -3.78
CA LEU A 293 17.11 23.85 -4.26
C LEU A 293 18.47 23.41 -4.81
N ASP A 294 19.20 24.29 -5.50
CA ASP A 294 20.57 24.03 -5.99
C ASP A 294 21.53 23.73 -4.84
N LYS A 295 21.43 24.47 -3.72
CA LYS A 295 22.24 24.22 -2.51
C LYS A 295 21.94 22.87 -1.87
N LEU A 296 20.68 22.45 -1.82
CA LEU A 296 20.30 21.12 -1.34
C LEU A 296 20.87 20.05 -2.27
N LEU A 297 20.72 20.24 -3.57
CA LEU A 297 21.22 19.28 -4.57
C LEU A 297 22.75 19.13 -4.52
N GLN A 298 23.52 20.21 -4.28
CA GLN A 298 24.97 20.14 -4.07
C GLN A 298 25.35 19.26 -2.87
N LYS A 299 24.46 19.12 -1.88
CA LYS A 299 24.60 18.20 -0.75
C LYS A 299 23.97 16.82 -1.01
N ASN A 300 23.60 16.54 -2.23
CA ASN A 300 22.90 15.31 -2.64
C ASN A 300 21.53 15.10 -1.94
N ILE A 301 20.88 16.19 -1.54
CA ILE A 301 19.57 16.20 -0.89
C ILE A 301 18.50 16.68 -1.88
N ARG A 302 17.37 16.00 -1.91
CA ARG A 302 16.20 16.36 -2.73
C ARG A 302 15.15 17.10 -1.88
N ALA A 303 14.19 17.77 -2.53
CA ALA A 303 13.11 18.47 -1.86
C ALA A 303 11.75 18.10 -2.44
N ASN A 304 10.83 17.72 -1.55
CA ASN A 304 9.42 17.46 -1.84
C ASN A 304 8.54 18.56 -1.23
N LEU A 305 7.52 19.00 -1.96
CA LEU A 305 6.60 20.02 -1.51
C LEU A 305 5.28 19.41 -0.99
N TRP A 306 4.80 19.92 0.13
CA TRP A 306 3.43 19.67 0.56
C TRP A 306 2.47 20.45 -0.32
N ILE A 307 1.42 19.81 -0.78
CA ILE A 307 0.32 20.40 -1.56
C ILE A 307 -1.00 19.74 -1.22
N ASN A 308 -2.09 20.48 -1.38
CA ASN A 308 -3.41 19.94 -1.64
C ASN A 308 -3.93 20.49 -2.98
N PRO A 309 -4.95 19.88 -3.60
CA PRO A 309 -5.38 20.32 -4.93
C PRO A 309 -6.31 21.54 -4.97
N TYR A 310 -6.59 22.21 -3.85
CA TYR A 310 -7.61 23.26 -3.77
C TYR A 310 -7.04 24.65 -4.05
N VAL A 311 -7.67 25.38 -4.99
CA VAL A 311 -7.13 26.62 -5.54
C VAL A 311 -7.60 27.83 -4.74
N SER A 312 -6.66 28.55 -4.17
CA SER A 312 -6.88 29.86 -3.52
C SER A 312 -7.14 30.96 -4.52
N SER A 313 -7.88 32.01 -4.11
CA SER A 313 -7.97 33.27 -4.85
C SER A 313 -6.62 33.98 -5.07
N HIS A 314 -5.59 33.61 -4.28
CA HIS A 314 -4.23 34.10 -4.43
C HIS A 314 -3.40 33.33 -5.47
N SER A 315 -3.96 32.23 -6.02
CA SER A 315 -3.27 31.45 -7.05
C SER A 315 -3.28 32.14 -8.40
N PRO A 316 -2.19 32.13 -9.19
CA PRO A 316 -2.17 32.65 -10.56
C PRO A 316 -3.20 32.03 -11.49
N ILE A 317 -3.60 30.78 -11.26
CA ILE A 317 -4.58 30.08 -12.11
C ILE A 317 -6.03 30.27 -11.65
N PHE A 318 -6.28 30.97 -10.55
CA PHE A 318 -7.61 31.06 -9.94
C PHE A 318 -8.71 31.42 -10.94
N LYS A 319 -8.56 32.54 -11.65
CA LYS A 319 -9.57 33.00 -12.60
C LYS A 319 -9.79 32.03 -13.77
N ALA A 320 -8.70 31.44 -14.26
CA ALA A 320 -8.74 30.54 -15.40
C ALA A 320 -9.35 29.17 -15.04
N VAL A 321 -9.23 28.71 -13.79
CA VAL A 321 -9.75 27.41 -13.36
C VAL A 321 -11.22 27.42 -13.00
N LEU A 322 -11.82 28.60 -12.72
CA LEU A 322 -13.21 28.72 -12.26
C LEU A 322 -14.25 27.93 -13.09
N PRO A 323 -14.20 27.94 -14.44
CA PRO A 323 -15.19 27.18 -15.24
C PRO A 323 -15.05 25.65 -15.09
N TYR A 324 -13.96 25.19 -14.54
CA TYR A 324 -13.59 23.76 -14.42
C TYR A 324 -13.55 23.31 -12.96
N THR A 325 -14.36 23.91 -12.08
CA THR A 325 -14.40 23.57 -10.65
C THR A 325 -15.78 23.08 -10.23
N GLY A 326 -15.81 22.21 -9.23
CA GLY A 326 -17.04 21.71 -8.63
C GLY A 326 -17.85 22.81 -7.92
N SER A 327 -19.11 22.50 -7.62
CA SER A 327 -20.08 23.41 -6.99
C SER A 327 -19.76 23.74 -5.52
N HIS A 328 -18.94 22.96 -4.85
CA HIS A 328 -18.56 23.14 -3.44
C HIS A 328 -17.08 23.39 -3.31
N MET A 329 -16.70 24.08 -2.24
CA MET A 329 -15.32 24.42 -1.91
C MET A 329 -14.78 23.51 -0.79
N VAL A 330 -13.47 23.31 -0.77
CA VAL A 330 -12.75 22.68 0.33
C VAL A 330 -11.74 23.68 0.87
N TRP A 331 -11.71 23.91 2.18
CA TRP A 331 -10.87 24.95 2.79
C TRP A 331 -11.08 26.35 2.18
N VAL A 332 -12.34 26.64 1.74
CA VAL A 332 -12.69 27.84 0.98
C VAL A 332 -11.98 27.93 -0.39
N GLY A 333 -11.29 26.89 -0.82
CA GLY A 333 -10.63 26.77 -2.12
C GLY A 333 -11.51 26.13 -3.18
N ARG A 334 -11.30 26.51 -4.43
CA ARG A 334 -11.97 25.88 -5.57
C ARG A 334 -11.47 24.46 -5.74
N VAL A 335 -12.39 23.54 -6.02
CA VAL A 335 -12.08 22.11 -6.24
C VAL A 335 -12.04 21.85 -7.75
N PRO A 336 -10.87 21.71 -8.37
CA PRO A 336 -10.77 21.45 -9.80
C PRO A 336 -11.33 20.09 -10.18
N ASP A 337 -12.07 20.07 -11.29
CA ASP A 337 -12.51 18.84 -11.93
C ASP A 337 -11.43 18.34 -12.88
N PHE A 338 -10.60 17.42 -12.43
CA PHE A 338 -9.50 16.88 -13.23
C PHE A 338 -9.96 15.89 -14.33
N GLN A 339 -11.27 15.62 -14.48
CA GLN A 339 -11.78 15.00 -15.70
C GLN A 339 -11.77 16.00 -16.88
N MET A 340 -11.78 17.32 -16.60
CA MET A 340 -11.65 18.35 -17.59
C MET A 340 -10.18 18.55 -18.00
N PRO A 341 -9.82 18.38 -19.30
CA PRO A 341 -8.44 18.57 -19.77
C PRO A 341 -7.89 19.95 -19.43
N GLN A 342 -8.71 20.98 -19.53
CA GLN A 342 -8.33 22.37 -19.26
C GLN A 342 -7.85 22.57 -17.81
N ALA A 343 -8.51 21.93 -16.83
CA ALA A 343 -8.06 21.97 -15.45
C ALA A 343 -6.68 21.33 -15.29
N ARG A 344 -6.46 20.18 -15.94
CA ARG A 344 -5.17 19.48 -15.91
C ARG A 344 -4.05 20.30 -16.56
N ASP A 345 -4.32 20.96 -17.69
CA ASP A 345 -3.33 21.76 -18.42
C ASP A 345 -2.92 22.99 -17.60
N LEU A 346 -3.87 23.70 -16.96
CA LEU A 346 -3.55 24.81 -16.05
C LEU A 346 -2.62 24.40 -14.92
N TYR A 347 -2.87 23.23 -14.32
CA TYR A 347 -1.99 22.70 -13.27
C TYR A 347 -0.62 22.31 -13.81
N LYS A 348 -0.59 21.62 -14.96
CA LYS A 348 0.68 21.21 -15.59
C LYS A 348 1.57 22.42 -15.88
N ASP A 349 1.00 23.48 -16.44
CA ASP A 349 1.74 24.70 -16.79
C ASP A 349 2.27 25.41 -15.54
N LEU A 350 1.42 25.55 -14.51
CA LEU A 350 1.81 26.16 -13.23
C LEU A 350 2.92 25.35 -12.54
N PHE A 351 2.72 24.04 -12.38
CA PHE A 351 3.68 23.18 -11.70
C PHE A 351 4.99 23.01 -12.47
N SER A 352 4.91 22.95 -13.80
CA SER A 352 6.11 22.92 -14.64
C SER A 352 6.95 24.18 -14.44
N LYS A 353 6.32 25.36 -14.39
CA LYS A 353 7.00 26.65 -14.26
C LYS A 353 7.50 26.92 -12.83
N GLN A 354 6.66 26.65 -11.82
CA GLN A 354 6.93 27.06 -10.43
C GLN A 354 7.71 26.00 -9.65
N HIS A 355 7.65 24.74 -10.05
CA HIS A 355 8.22 23.64 -9.26
C HIS A 355 9.22 22.80 -10.06
N LEU A 356 8.79 22.16 -11.14
CA LEU A 356 9.61 21.14 -11.81
C LEU A 356 10.83 21.73 -12.52
N SER A 357 10.69 22.92 -13.14
CA SER A 357 11.79 23.57 -13.84
C SER A 357 12.90 24.04 -12.90
N ILE A 358 12.62 24.25 -11.63
CA ILE A 358 13.58 24.71 -10.62
C ILE A 358 14.12 23.59 -9.74
N GLY A 359 13.72 22.30 -9.96
CA GLY A 359 14.34 21.14 -9.30
C GLY A 359 13.54 20.51 -8.15
N VAL A 360 12.25 20.84 -8.00
CA VAL A 360 11.38 20.11 -7.07
C VAL A 360 11.33 18.63 -7.47
N SER A 361 11.54 17.73 -6.52
CA SER A 361 11.73 16.29 -6.77
C SER A 361 10.51 15.44 -6.48
N GLY A 362 9.49 15.97 -5.81
CA GLY A 362 8.27 15.23 -5.51
C GLY A 362 7.24 16.03 -4.70
N TYR A 363 6.17 15.36 -4.33
CA TYR A 363 5.06 15.96 -3.60
C TYR A 363 4.59 15.10 -2.43
N LYS A 364 4.08 15.77 -1.39
CA LYS A 364 3.15 15.22 -0.40
C LYS A 364 1.78 15.76 -0.78
N VAL A 365 0.92 14.90 -1.32
CA VAL A 365 -0.45 15.24 -1.72
C VAL A 365 -1.39 14.99 -0.55
N ASP A 366 -1.80 16.05 0.09
CA ASP A 366 -2.58 16.02 1.31
C ASP A 366 -4.06 16.36 1.03
N GLU A 367 -4.93 16.13 2.02
CA GLU A 367 -6.32 16.57 2.08
C GLU A 367 -7.22 16.04 0.93
N VAL A 368 -6.84 14.93 0.29
CA VAL A 368 -7.63 14.26 -0.77
C VAL A 368 -8.50 13.12 -0.24
N ASP A 369 -8.55 12.99 1.08
CA ASP A 369 -9.40 12.13 1.89
C ASP A 369 -10.29 13.00 2.79
N GLY A 370 -11.07 12.42 3.69
CA GLY A 370 -11.82 13.17 4.71
C GLY A 370 -13.25 13.50 4.34
N TYR A 371 -13.96 12.51 3.84
CA TYR A 371 -15.35 12.55 3.46
C TYR A 371 -16.25 13.33 4.45
N ASP A 372 -16.22 13.00 5.74
CA ASP A 372 -17.08 13.63 6.75
C ASP A 372 -16.46 14.89 7.38
N HIS A 373 -15.22 15.22 7.06
CA HIS A 373 -14.49 16.29 7.76
C HIS A 373 -14.34 17.55 6.93
N TRP A 374 -13.90 17.43 5.66
CA TRP A 374 -13.61 18.61 4.84
C TRP A 374 -13.88 18.48 3.35
N LEU A 375 -14.12 17.25 2.79
CA LEU A 375 -14.47 17.11 1.39
C LEU A 375 -15.93 17.55 1.11
N TRP A 376 -16.28 17.67 -0.15
CA TRP A 376 -17.60 18.05 -0.60
C TRP A 376 -18.68 17.01 -0.26
N PRO A 377 -19.94 17.43 -0.07
CA PRO A 377 -21.05 16.51 0.16
C PRO A 377 -21.45 15.76 -1.12
N ASP A 378 -22.23 14.69 -0.98
CA ASP A 378 -22.67 13.84 -2.10
C ASP A 378 -23.58 14.55 -3.11
N VAL A 379 -24.11 15.72 -2.78
CA VAL A 379 -24.90 16.57 -3.66
C VAL A 379 -24.04 17.49 -4.54
N ALA A 380 -22.73 17.50 -4.35
CA ALA A 380 -21.83 18.32 -5.17
C ALA A 380 -21.88 17.89 -6.64
N THR A 381 -21.80 18.89 -7.54
CA THR A 381 -21.76 18.68 -8.98
C THR A 381 -20.42 19.10 -9.55
N PHE A 382 -20.02 18.44 -10.63
CA PHE A 382 -18.77 18.71 -11.34
C PHE A 382 -19.04 18.95 -12.83
N PRO A 383 -18.28 19.84 -13.50
CA PRO A 383 -18.47 20.16 -14.92
C PRO A 383 -18.41 18.95 -15.86
N SER A 384 -17.64 17.91 -15.52
CA SER A 384 -17.58 16.66 -16.28
C SER A 384 -18.86 15.82 -16.21
N GLY A 385 -19.78 16.13 -15.31
CA GLY A 385 -20.96 15.33 -15.02
C GLY A 385 -20.70 14.13 -14.13
N LEU A 386 -19.46 13.95 -13.61
CA LEU A 386 -19.14 12.90 -12.67
C LEU A 386 -19.84 13.16 -11.33
N SER A 387 -20.38 12.11 -10.70
CA SER A 387 -21.00 12.24 -9.38
C SER A 387 -19.98 12.59 -8.31
N ALA A 388 -20.44 13.24 -7.23
CA ALA A 388 -19.61 13.57 -6.07
C ALA A 388 -18.94 12.34 -5.44
N GLU A 389 -19.68 11.25 -5.38
CA GLU A 389 -19.22 9.93 -4.94
C GLU A 389 -18.04 9.43 -5.78
N GLN A 390 -18.23 9.33 -7.09
CA GLN A 390 -17.18 8.85 -8.00
C GLN A 390 -15.95 9.76 -7.97
N MET A 391 -16.16 11.09 -7.98
CA MET A 391 -15.05 12.04 -7.90
C MET A 391 -14.22 11.83 -6.64
N ARG A 392 -14.84 11.60 -5.49
CA ARG A 392 -14.14 11.37 -4.21
C ARG A 392 -13.29 10.10 -4.26
N GLN A 393 -13.83 9.03 -4.84
CA GLN A 393 -13.14 7.74 -4.93
C GLN A 393 -11.89 7.76 -5.81
N ILE A 394 -11.81 8.67 -6.77
CA ILE A 394 -10.69 8.72 -7.72
C ILE A 394 -9.81 9.97 -7.60
N TYR A 395 -10.18 10.96 -6.78
CA TYR A 395 -9.55 12.29 -6.81
C TYR A 395 -8.05 12.23 -6.49
N GLY A 396 -7.69 11.58 -5.40
CA GLY A 396 -6.30 11.37 -5.01
C GLY A 396 -5.53 10.53 -6.02
N LEU A 397 -6.13 9.46 -6.53
CA LEU A 397 -5.54 8.59 -7.55
C LEU A 397 -5.26 9.36 -8.86
N GLN A 398 -6.20 10.20 -9.29
CA GLN A 398 -6.03 11.01 -10.48
C GLN A 398 -4.90 12.04 -10.33
N PHE A 399 -4.82 12.68 -9.16
CA PHE A 399 -3.75 13.63 -8.90
C PHE A 399 -2.37 12.98 -8.88
N GLN A 400 -2.25 11.78 -8.28
CA GLN A 400 -1.03 10.96 -8.35
C GLN A 400 -0.64 10.67 -9.81
N LYS A 401 -1.60 10.25 -10.65
CA LYS A 401 -1.35 9.94 -12.06
C LYS A 401 -0.90 11.17 -12.85
N MET A 402 -1.51 12.32 -12.61
CA MET A 402 -1.11 13.57 -13.26
C MET A 402 0.35 13.93 -12.94
N THR A 403 0.71 13.94 -11.67
CA THR A 403 2.07 14.31 -11.24
C THR A 403 3.10 13.28 -11.70
N ASP A 404 2.84 11.97 -11.62
CA ASP A 404 3.69 10.93 -12.21
C ASP A 404 3.94 11.18 -13.69
N THR A 405 2.89 11.53 -14.45
CA THR A 405 3.00 11.82 -15.88
C THR A 405 3.94 13.00 -16.14
N TRP A 406 3.90 14.05 -15.33
CA TRP A 406 4.79 15.21 -15.51
C TRP A 406 6.26 14.88 -15.24
N PHE A 407 6.55 14.07 -14.22
CA PHE A 407 7.90 13.58 -13.95
C PHE A 407 8.40 12.64 -15.05
N ARG A 408 7.55 11.73 -15.55
CA ARG A 408 7.88 10.84 -16.67
C ARG A 408 8.23 11.61 -17.95
N GLN A 409 7.49 12.67 -18.28
CA GLN A 409 7.79 13.54 -19.42
C GLN A 409 9.17 14.19 -19.35
N ARG A 410 9.73 14.32 -18.14
CA ARG A 410 11.08 14.84 -17.87
C ARG A 410 12.14 13.74 -17.74
N ASN A 411 11.76 12.49 -17.93
CA ASN A 411 12.61 11.32 -17.68
C ASN A 411 13.22 11.32 -16.26
N GLN A 412 12.46 11.73 -15.26
CA GLN A 412 12.88 11.87 -13.87
C GLN A 412 11.94 11.08 -12.97
N ARG A 413 12.46 10.15 -12.19
CA ARG A 413 11.68 9.44 -11.17
C ARG A 413 11.39 10.35 -9.97
N THR A 414 10.25 10.13 -9.35
CA THR A 414 9.82 10.79 -8.12
C THR A 414 9.44 9.75 -7.07
N TYR A 415 9.35 10.18 -5.82
CA TYR A 415 8.81 9.38 -4.73
C TYR A 415 8.17 10.32 -3.71
N GLY A 416 6.87 10.15 -3.48
CA GLY A 416 6.08 11.10 -2.70
C GLY A 416 5.12 10.44 -1.73
N LEU A 417 4.36 11.28 -1.04
CA LEU A 417 3.32 10.87 -0.09
C LEU A 417 1.95 11.22 -0.63
N VAL A 418 0.94 10.46 -0.25
CA VAL A 418 -0.47 10.74 -0.59
C VAL A 418 -1.41 10.31 0.53
N ARG A 419 -2.50 11.08 0.73
CA ARG A 419 -3.53 10.78 1.73
C ARG A 419 -4.67 9.92 1.21
N GLY A 420 -4.90 9.88 -0.10
CA GLY A 420 -6.00 9.12 -0.70
C GLY A 420 -5.62 8.45 -2.01
N SER A 421 -6.00 7.18 -2.18
CA SER A 421 -5.74 6.39 -3.37
C SER A 421 -6.82 5.33 -3.59
N ASN A 422 -6.70 4.50 -4.64
CA ASN A 422 -7.62 3.41 -4.93
C ASN A 422 -6.94 2.32 -5.79
N ALA A 423 -7.71 1.33 -6.27
CA ALA A 423 -7.24 0.26 -7.14
C ALA A 423 -6.47 0.80 -8.36
N GLY A 424 -5.47 0.06 -8.81
CA GLY A 424 -4.63 0.45 -9.96
C GLY A 424 -3.48 1.41 -9.61
N ALA A 425 -3.37 1.88 -8.36
CA ALA A 425 -2.28 2.77 -7.94
C ALA A 425 -0.90 2.08 -7.88
N THR A 426 -0.83 0.78 -8.08
CA THR A 426 0.36 -0.05 -7.86
C THR A 426 1.63 0.51 -8.49
N ALA A 427 1.54 1.01 -9.74
CA ALA A 427 2.70 1.56 -10.45
C ALA A 427 3.02 3.02 -10.11
N LEU A 428 2.21 3.70 -9.30
CA LEU A 428 2.39 5.11 -8.98
C LEU A 428 3.38 5.29 -7.82
N PRO A 429 4.32 6.25 -7.92
CA PRO A 429 5.43 6.40 -6.96
C PRO A 429 5.02 7.15 -5.70
N TYR A 430 3.91 6.76 -5.09
CA TYR A 430 3.36 7.39 -3.90
C TYR A 430 3.16 6.38 -2.77
N VAL A 431 3.47 6.82 -1.56
CA VAL A 431 3.30 6.06 -0.33
C VAL A 431 2.18 6.69 0.48
N LEU A 432 1.23 5.88 0.90
CA LEU A 432 0.16 6.32 1.79
C LEU A 432 0.71 6.62 3.19
N TYR A 433 0.16 7.63 3.85
CA TYR A 433 0.44 8.01 5.23
C TYR A 433 -0.83 8.50 5.93
N ASN A 434 -0.78 8.66 7.25
CA ASN A 434 -1.89 9.14 8.07
C ASN A 434 -1.38 9.99 9.22
N ASP A 435 -2.21 10.90 9.70
CA ASP A 435 -1.97 11.66 10.94
C ASP A 435 -2.44 10.92 12.21
N TYR A 436 -3.00 9.74 12.09
CA TYR A 436 -3.33 8.85 13.20
C TYR A 436 -2.07 8.14 13.72
N TYR A 437 -1.84 8.12 15.04
CA TYR A 437 -0.53 7.76 15.63
C TYR A 437 -0.55 6.55 16.55
N ASN A 438 -1.38 5.56 16.30
CA ASN A 438 -1.23 4.28 17.01
C ASN A 438 -0.13 3.45 16.35
N HIS A 439 0.94 3.16 17.10
CA HIS A 439 2.11 2.46 16.55
C HIS A 439 1.78 1.03 16.11
N ARG A 440 0.93 0.29 16.87
CA ARG A 440 0.52 -1.06 16.48
C ARG A 440 -0.33 -1.05 15.22
N ASP A 441 -1.28 -0.13 15.12
CA ASP A 441 -2.12 0.04 13.95
C ASP A 441 -1.28 0.34 12.70
N PHE A 442 -0.21 1.12 12.84
CA PHE A 442 0.71 1.42 11.74
C PHE A 442 1.44 0.18 11.22
N ILE A 443 1.85 -0.74 12.10
CA ILE A 443 2.48 -2.00 11.71
C ILE A 443 1.47 -2.94 11.06
N THR A 444 0.24 -3.01 11.58
CA THR A 444 -0.85 -3.75 10.93
C THR A 444 -1.10 -3.22 9.50
N ALA A 445 -1.11 -1.88 9.32
CA ALA A 445 -1.30 -1.28 8.00
C ALA A 445 -0.14 -1.59 7.04
N LEU A 446 1.11 -1.72 7.52
CA LEU A 446 2.23 -2.25 6.72
C LEU A 446 1.93 -3.65 6.18
N CYS A 447 1.40 -4.53 7.03
CA CYS A 447 1.02 -5.87 6.63
C CYS A 447 -0.12 -5.85 5.60
N THR A 448 -1.21 -5.11 5.87
CA THR A 448 -2.40 -5.11 5.01
C THR A 448 -2.16 -4.45 3.66
N SER A 449 -1.29 -3.45 3.58
CA SER A 449 -0.93 -2.78 2.33
C SER A 449 -0.36 -3.74 1.28
N SER A 450 0.31 -4.81 1.72
CA SER A 450 0.93 -5.79 0.84
C SER A 450 -0.03 -6.59 -0.03
N PHE A 451 -1.32 -6.65 0.33
CA PHE A 451 -2.34 -7.37 -0.43
C PHE A 451 -3.02 -6.54 -1.52
N ILE A 452 -2.99 -5.22 -1.41
CA ILE A 452 -3.86 -4.33 -2.21
C ILE A 452 -3.11 -3.45 -3.21
N GLY A 453 -1.81 -3.70 -3.42
CA GLY A 453 -1.01 -2.99 -4.42
C GLY A 453 -0.80 -1.51 -4.11
N VAL A 454 -0.76 -1.12 -2.84
CA VAL A 454 -0.37 0.22 -2.39
C VAL A 454 0.78 0.13 -1.40
N LEU A 455 1.56 1.19 -1.30
CA LEU A 455 2.60 1.32 -0.29
C LEU A 455 2.06 2.14 0.88
N TRP A 456 2.44 1.75 2.07
CA TRP A 456 2.11 2.45 3.31
C TRP A 456 3.35 2.73 4.13
N THR A 457 3.44 3.89 4.79
CA THR A 457 4.49 4.18 5.74
C THR A 457 3.93 4.70 7.07
N PRO A 458 4.41 4.17 8.21
CA PRO A 458 4.22 4.83 9.49
C PRO A 458 4.98 6.14 9.50
N GLU A 459 4.57 7.05 10.37
CA GLU A 459 5.31 8.27 10.66
C GLU A 459 6.01 8.16 12.02
N ALA A 460 7.18 8.77 12.12
CA ALA A 460 7.79 9.10 13.41
C ALA A 460 7.65 10.61 13.64
N ARG A 461 7.08 10.99 14.77
CA ARG A 461 7.03 12.36 15.30
C ARG A 461 6.90 12.32 16.80
N SER A 462 6.58 13.41 17.45
CA SER A 462 6.54 13.56 18.90
C SER A 462 6.13 12.26 19.64
N SER A 463 6.99 11.83 20.52
CA SER A 463 6.80 10.67 21.38
C SER A 463 6.81 11.11 22.83
N LYS A 464 6.10 10.39 23.70
CA LYS A 464 6.01 10.74 25.12
C LYS A 464 7.25 10.32 25.90
N THR A 465 7.93 9.27 25.43
CA THR A 465 9.12 8.71 26.08
C THR A 465 10.20 8.41 25.06
N SER A 466 11.43 8.33 25.51
CA SER A 466 12.58 7.91 24.70
C SER A 466 12.41 6.47 24.15
N GLU A 467 11.84 5.57 24.93
CA GLU A 467 11.54 4.22 24.46
C GLU A 467 10.52 4.24 23.30
N GLU A 468 9.41 4.98 23.43
CA GLU A 468 8.44 5.11 22.34
C GLU A 468 9.10 5.69 21.07
N TRP A 469 9.93 6.70 21.24
CA TRP A 469 10.69 7.30 20.15
C TRP A 469 11.57 6.27 19.45
N LEU A 470 12.38 5.52 20.20
CA LEU A 470 13.25 4.48 19.65
C LEU A 470 12.44 3.44 18.87
N ARG A 471 11.35 2.92 19.44
CA ARG A 471 10.52 1.88 18.77
C ARG A 471 9.87 2.37 17.48
N ARG A 472 9.41 3.62 17.45
CA ARG A 472 8.87 4.24 16.23
C ARG A 472 9.95 4.42 15.17
N MET A 473 11.13 4.91 15.54
CA MET A 473 12.28 5.07 14.63
C MET A 473 12.75 3.72 14.08
N GLN A 474 12.81 2.69 14.92
CA GLN A 474 13.10 1.34 14.50
C GLN A 474 12.10 0.82 13.46
N SER A 475 10.82 1.04 13.65
CA SER A 475 9.78 0.59 12.73
C SER A 475 9.82 1.33 11.40
N VAL A 476 9.94 2.66 11.41
CA VAL A 476 9.93 3.47 10.19
C VAL A 476 11.15 3.18 9.30
N CYS A 477 12.29 2.81 9.88
CA CYS A 477 13.48 2.45 9.12
C CYS A 477 13.34 1.16 8.29
N PHE A 478 12.32 0.32 8.55
CA PHE A 478 12.00 -0.88 7.76
C PHE A 478 10.68 -0.74 6.98
N SER A 479 10.21 0.48 6.76
CA SER A 479 9.03 0.80 5.95
C SER A 479 9.41 1.21 4.52
N PRO A 480 8.47 1.32 3.58
CA PRO A 480 8.72 1.78 2.22
C PRO A 480 9.36 3.17 2.15
N MET A 481 8.99 4.08 3.07
CA MET A 481 9.61 5.41 3.19
C MET A 481 9.97 5.68 4.65
N ALA A 482 11.26 5.83 4.96
CA ALA A 482 11.71 6.16 6.31
C ALA A 482 11.60 7.67 6.57
N MET A 483 10.75 8.06 7.52
CA MET A 483 10.33 9.45 7.66
C MET A 483 10.21 9.91 9.11
N ILE A 484 10.73 11.10 9.39
CA ILE A 484 10.31 11.92 10.53
C ILE A 484 9.40 13.05 10.00
N ASN A 485 8.24 13.21 10.63
CA ASN A 485 7.29 14.27 10.30
C ASN A 485 7.27 15.35 11.40
N ALA A 486 8.20 16.29 11.32
CA ALA A 486 8.42 17.32 12.34
C ALA A 486 7.64 18.61 12.12
N TRP A 487 6.66 18.63 11.23
CA TRP A 487 5.95 19.85 10.82
C TRP A 487 5.30 20.63 11.97
N ALA A 488 4.85 19.96 13.02
CA ALA A 488 4.14 20.55 14.14
C ALA A 488 5.02 20.83 15.35
N ASP A 489 6.03 20.00 15.63
CA ASP A 489 6.76 19.99 16.91
C ASP A 489 8.27 20.09 16.77
N GLY A 490 8.81 20.02 15.57
CA GLY A 490 10.25 20.13 15.32
C GLY A 490 11.07 18.94 15.82
N THR A 491 10.44 17.78 16.07
CA THR A 491 11.13 16.56 16.53
C THR A 491 12.25 16.16 15.57
N LYS A 492 13.42 15.81 16.11
CA LYS A 492 14.63 15.43 15.39
C LYS A 492 15.10 14.04 15.82
N PRO A 493 15.94 13.34 15.03
CA PRO A 493 16.47 12.04 15.44
C PRO A 493 17.08 12.02 16.82
N TRP A 494 17.73 13.11 17.22
CA TRP A 494 18.42 13.29 18.50
C TRP A 494 17.62 14.01 19.59
N SER A 495 16.29 14.13 19.43
CA SER A 495 15.44 14.81 20.42
C SER A 495 15.42 14.13 21.80
N PHE A 496 15.73 12.82 21.85
CA PHE A 496 15.86 12.04 23.08
C PHE A 496 17.32 11.58 23.22
N ALA A 497 18.09 12.25 24.08
CA ALA A 497 19.53 12.07 24.17
C ALA A 497 19.95 10.64 24.63
N ASP A 498 19.15 10.01 25.46
CA ASP A 498 19.39 8.67 26.03
C ASP A 498 19.25 7.52 25.04
N VAL A 499 18.62 7.74 23.89
CA VAL A 499 18.47 6.76 22.80
C VAL A 499 19.00 7.27 21.46
N ALA A 500 19.67 8.41 21.46
CA ALA A 500 20.12 9.08 20.23
C ALA A 500 21.09 8.23 19.40
N GLN A 501 21.94 7.41 20.07
CA GLN A 501 22.89 6.52 19.39
C GLN A 501 22.16 5.35 18.72
N GLU A 502 21.22 4.72 19.40
CA GLU A 502 20.42 3.60 18.86
C GLU A 502 19.55 4.06 17.68
N VAL A 503 19.01 5.27 17.75
CA VAL A 503 18.29 5.90 16.63
C VAL A 503 19.23 6.12 15.44
N LYS A 504 20.44 6.66 15.68
CA LYS A 504 21.46 6.81 14.63
C LYS A 504 21.82 5.48 14.00
N ASP A 505 22.06 4.44 14.80
CA ASP A 505 22.46 3.13 14.35
C ASP A 505 21.43 2.49 13.42
N VAL A 506 20.12 2.57 13.76
CA VAL A 506 19.06 2.03 12.90
C VAL A 506 18.87 2.84 11.61
N MET A 507 19.04 4.15 11.66
CA MET A 507 19.01 4.99 10.45
C MET A 507 20.19 4.67 9.52
N LEU A 508 21.41 4.51 10.05
CA LEU A 508 22.57 4.08 9.28
C LEU A 508 22.44 2.66 8.74
N LEU A 509 21.85 1.74 9.50
CA LEU A 509 21.54 0.39 9.03
C LEU A 509 20.62 0.41 7.80
N ARG A 510 19.59 1.27 7.79
CA ARG A 510 18.74 1.45 6.60
C ARG A 510 19.57 1.87 5.38
N MET A 511 20.51 2.82 5.57
CA MET A 511 21.37 3.28 4.47
C MET A 511 22.29 2.17 3.97
N GLN A 512 22.83 1.35 4.87
CA GLN A 512 23.63 0.17 4.50
C GLN A 512 22.82 -0.87 3.70
N LEU A 513 21.54 -1.04 4.01
CA LEU A 513 20.61 -1.98 3.35
C LEU A 513 20.08 -1.46 2.00
N LEU A 514 20.45 -0.28 1.52
CA LEU A 514 19.95 0.28 0.26
C LEU A 514 20.01 -0.69 -0.94
N PRO A 515 21.11 -1.44 -1.19
CA PRO A 515 21.14 -2.40 -2.30
C PRO A 515 20.11 -3.51 -2.18
N TYR A 516 19.89 -4.01 -0.96
CA TYR A 516 18.86 -5.00 -0.67
C TYR A 516 17.45 -4.42 -0.87
N LEU A 517 17.17 -3.27 -0.28
CA LEU A 517 15.88 -2.59 -0.40
C LEU A 517 15.57 -2.23 -1.85
N TYR A 518 16.54 -1.69 -2.58
CA TYR A 518 16.36 -1.31 -3.98
C TYR A 518 16.03 -2.53 -4.86
N THR A 519 16.68 -3.66 -4.60
CA THR A 519 16.39 -4.93 -5.27
C THR A 519 14.97 -5.43 -4.94
N THR A 520 14.48 -5.28 -3.70
CA THR A 520 13.11 -5.68 -3.36
C THR A 520 12.07 -4.82 -4.10
N PHE A 521 12.35 -3.54 -4.33
CA PHE A 521 11.50 -2.68 -5.16
C PHE A 521 11.58 -3.02 -6.64
N ALA A 522 12.75 -3.45 -7.12
CA ALA A 522 12.87 -4.00 -8.49
C ALA A 522 12.07 -5.30 -8.64
N GLN A 523 12.10 -6.21 -7.66
CA GLN A 523 11.23 -7.39 -7.64
C GLN A 523 9.74 -7.00 -7.63
N TYR A 524 9.36 -5.94 -6.91
CA TYR A 524 8.00 -5.43 -6.95
C TYR A 524 7.61 -4.95 -8.34
N HIS A 525 8.52 -4.26 -9.03
CA HIS A 525 8.31 -3.76 -10.38
C HIS A 525 8.24 -4.89 -11.43
N PHE A 526 9.22 -5.80 -11.43
CA PHE A 526 9.38 -6.80 -12.49
C PHE A 526 8.63 -8.12 -12.21
N GLU A 527 8.41 -8.46 -10.93
CA GLU A 527 7.83 -9.73 -10.51
C GLU A 527 6.52 -9.58 -9.73
N GLY A 528 6.11 -8.34 -9.41
CA GLY A 528 4.90 -8.06 -8.63
C GLY A 528 4.99 -8.40 -7.14
N LYS A 529 6.16 -8.78 -6.62
CA LYS A 529 6.36 -9.13 -5.21
C LYS A 529 6.41 -7.87 -4.33
N PRO A 530 5.48 -7.66 -3.39
CA PRO A 530 5.54 -6.49 -2.51
C PRO A 530 6.85 -6.41 -1.73
N PRO A 531 7.46 -5.22 -1.57
CA PRO A 531 8.72 -5.08 -0.83
C PRO A 531 8.57 -5.34 0.67
N ILE A 532 7.42 -5.00 1.23
CA ILE A 532 7.00 -5.34 2.60
C ILE A 532 5.86 -6.34 2.50
N ARG A 533 5.89 -7.40 3.29
CA ARG A 533 4.96 -8.53 3.13
C ARG A 533 4.40 -8.98 4.47
N ALA A 534 3.08 -9.10 4.55
CA ALA A 534 2.42 -9.81 5.64
C ALA A 534 2.89 -11.27 5.69
N MET A 535 2.85 -11.88 6.85
CA MET A 535 3.27 -13.27 7.03
C MET A 535 2.45 -14.26 6.19
N ASN A 536 1.17 -13.95 5.92
CA ASN A 536 0.28 -14.76 5.08
C ASN A 536 0.68 -14.79 3.58
N LEU A 537 1.66 -13.97 3.17
CA LEU A 537 2.28 -14.01 1.83
C LEU A 537 3.58 -14.81 1.80
N VAL A 538 4.02 -15.40 2.91
CA VAL A 538 5.24 -16.19 3.00
C VAL A 538 4.93 -17.65 2.68
N ASP A 539 5.66 -18.23 1.75
CA ASP A 539 5.49 -19.63 1.37
C ASP A 539 5.66 -20.57 2.56
N GLY A 540 4.74 -21.53 2.68
CA GLY A 540 4.72 -22.49 3.78
C GLY A 540 4.20 -21.91 5.12
N PHE A 541 3.91 -20.62 5.18
CA PHE A 541 3.24 -19.98 6.32
C PHE A 541 1.73 -19.91 6.11
N SER A 542 1.24 -20.39 5.00
CA SER A 542 -0.17 -20.42 4.66
C SER A 542 -0.92 -21.45 5.51
N PHE A 543 -2.10 -21.04 5.88
CA PHE A 543 -3.11 -21.77 6.58
C PHE A 543 -3.46 -23.12 5.94
N ASP A 544 -3.28 -24.22 6.64
CA ASP A 544 -3.85 -25.50 6.23
C ASP A 544 -5.34 -25.56 6.64
N ALA A 545 -6.24 -25.45 5.68
CA ALA A 545 -7.68 -25.54 5.92
C ALA A 545 -8.11 -26.85 6.61
N LYS A 546 -7.37 -27.94 6.43
CA LYS A 546 -7.63 -29.20 7.12
C LYS A 546 -7.35 -29.13 8.63
N ALA A 547 -6.43 -28.29 9.04
CA ALA A 547 -6.09 -28.08 10.46
C ALA A 547 -7.16 -27.27 11.22
N THR A 548 -8.07 -26.58 10.50
CA THR A 548 -9.14 -25.75 11.08
C THR A 548 -10.50 -26.40 11.14
N GLU A 549 -10.71 -27.55 10.55
CA GLU A 549 -11.95 -28.32 10.68
C GLU A 549 -12.10 -28.93 12.10
N GLY A 550 -11.01 -29.01 12.88
CA GLY A 550 -11.02 -29.40 14.28
C GLY A 550 -11.19 -28.18 15.20
N ARG A 551 -12.02 -28.27 16.23
CA ARG A 551 -12.04 -27.31 17.33
C ARG A 551 -10.65 -27.18 17.92
N PHE A 552 -10.18 -25.95 18.16
CA PHE A 552 -8.97 -25.74 18.95
C PHE A 552 -9.09 -26.45 20.29
N ASN A 553 -8.42 -27.55 20.47
CA ASN A 553 -8.28 -28.21 21.75
C ASN A 553 -7.03 -27.65 22.46
N SER A 554 -7.05 -27.59 23.78
CA SER A 554 -5.94 -27.13 24.60
C SER A 554 -4.65 -27.96 24.45
N THR A 555 -4.69 -29.03 23.66
CA THR A 555 -3.58 -29.93 23.35
C THR A 555 -2.94 -29.67 21.99
N ASP A 556 -3.44 -28.68 21.23
CA ASP A 556 -2.93 -28.39 19.89
C ASP A 556 -1.50 -27.79 19.96
N ASN A 557 -0.71 -28.08 18.93
CA ASN A 557 0.65 -27.58 18.81
C ASN A 557 0.64 -26.03 18.85
N PRO A 558 1.34 -25.38 19.80
CA PRO A 558 1.36 -23.92 19.92
C PRO A 558 1.82 -23.21 18.65
N TYR A 559 2.70 -23.83 17.87
CA TYR A 559 3.17 -23.28 16.60
C TYR A 559 2.05 -23.29 15.55
N ALA A 560 1.32 -24.40 15.39
CA ALA A 560 0.19 -24.49 14.48
C ALA A 560 -0.91 -23.47 14.83
N MET A 561 -1.18 -23.29 16.12
CA MET A 561 -2.12 -22.26 16.60
C MET A 561 -1.62 -20.85 16.29
N ALA A 562 -0.33 -20.58 16.44
CA ALA A 562 0.25 -19.26 16.18
C ALA A 562 0.26 -18.90 14.69
N THR A 563 0.50 -19.88 13.80
CA THR A 563 0.44 -19.68 12.35
C THR A 563 -0.98 -19.45 11.83
N GLN A 564 -1.98 -19.84 12.59
CA GLN A 564 -3.39 -19.61 12.29
C GLN A 564 -3.91 -18.26 12.81
N LYS A 565 -3.20 -17.65 13.77
CA LYS A 565 -3.57 -16.32 14.27
C LYS A 565 -3.34 -15.27 13.20
N ASP A 566 -4.09 -14.18 13.34
CA ASP A 566 -3.83 -12.96 12.60
C ASP A 566 -2.52 -12.34 13.09
N LEU A 567 -1.42 -12.55 12.35
CA LEU A 567 -0.11 -12.00 12.63
C LEU A 567 0.02 -10.62 11.99
N ASN A 568 -0.26 -9.60 12.77
CA ASN A 568 -0.36 -8.22 12.32
C ASN A 568 0.77 -7.31 12.86
N ASP A 569 1.75 -7.87 13.54
CA ASP A 569 2.82 -7.14 14.23
C ASP A 569 4.24 -7.60 13.88
N GLN A 570 4.40 -8.46 12.89
CA GLN A 570 5.67 -8.86 12.26
C GLN A 570 5.49 -8.99 10.75
N PHE A 571 6.55 -8.76 9.98
CA PHE A 571 6.50 -8.73 8.53
C PHE A 571 7.84 -9.05 7.88
N MET A 572 7.82 -9.47 6.62
CA MET A 572 9.02 -9.62 5.80
C MET A 572 9.37 -8.33 5.07
N VAL A 573 10.65 -8.05 4.97
CA VAL A 573 11.23 -7.10 4.02
C VAL A 573 11.99 -7.90 2.97
N GLY A 574 11.49 -7.92 1.75
CA GLY A 574 12.03 -8.76 0.69
C GLY A 574 11.95 -10.26 1.00
N ASP A 575 12.87 -11.03 0.40
CA ASP A 575 12.81 -12.49 0.43
C ASP A 575 13.37 -13.10 1.73
N PHE A 576 14.25 -12.38 2.45
CA PHE A 576 15.05 -13.00 3.50
C PHE A 576 14.92 -12.38 4.89
N LEU A 577 14.50 -11.11 5.01
CA LEU A 577 14.58 -10.38 6.27
C LEU A 577 13.21 -10.34 6.97
N LEU A 578 13.07 -11.01 8.11
CA LEU A 578 11.92 -10.91 9.02
C LEU A 578 12.17 -9.78 10.03
N VAL A 579 11.23 -8.85 10.11
CA VAL A 579 11.23 -7.73 11.06
C VAL A 579 10.14 -7.97 12.09
N ALA A 580 10.51 -7.94 13.37
CA ALA A 580 9.60 -8.12 14.49
C ALA A 580 9.70 -6.91 15.44
N PRO A 581 8.98 -5.78 15.13
CA PRO A 581 9.06 -4.55 15.92
C PRO A 581 8.68 -4.78 17.37
N MET A 582 9.39 -4.14 18.30
CA MET A 582 8.99 -4.00 19.69
C MET A 582 8.12 -2.75 19.85
N PHE A 583 7.25 -2.74 20.84
CA PHE A 583 6.43 -1.59 21.19
C PHE A 583 6.81 -1.08 22.59
N ALA A 584 6.60 0.20 22.83
CA ALA A 584 6.90 0.79 24.14
C ALA A 584 6.16 0.06 25.28
N GLY A 585 6.87 -0.24 26.37
CA GLY A 585 6.38 -0.98 27.51
C GLY A 585 6.43 -2.50 27.38
N GLU A 586 6.87 -3.04 26.24
CA GLU A 586 7.08 -4.50 26.08
C GLU A 586 8.45 -4.89 26.58
N THR A 587 8.50 -5.77 27.58
CA THR A 587 9.75 -6.37 28.08
C THR A 587 10.11 -7.65 27.35
N THR A 588 9.13 -8.36 26.83
CA THR A 588 9.27 -9.59 26.05
C THR A 588 8.30 -9.61 24.87
N ARG A 589 8.65 -10.33 23.82
CA ARG A 589 7.81 -10.53 22.65
C ARG A 589 7.94 -11.96 22.11
N SER A 590 6.81 -12.54 21.71
CA SER A 590 6.77 -13.76 20.90
C SER A 590 6.95 -13.43 19.42
N VAL A 591 7.82 -14.15 18.74
CA VAL A 591 7.99 -14.09 17.28
C VAL A 591 7.72 -15.47 16.70
N VAL A 592 6.87 -15.53 15.69
CA VAL A 592 6.54 -16.78 14.99
C VAL A 592 7.44 -16.91 13.76
N LEU A 593 8.35 -17.85 13.78
CA LEU A 593 9.27 -18.09 12.67
C LEU A 593 8.60 -18.95 11.60
N PRO A 594 8.62 -18.52 10.33
CA PRO A 594 8.16 -19.36 9.20
C PRO A 594 8.97 -20.67 9.08
N PRO A 595 8.48 -21.65 8.27
CA PRO A 595 9.22 -22.87 7.97
C PRO A 595 10.62 -22.60 7.46
N GLY A 596 11.59 -23.44 7.89
CA GLY A 596 13.02 -23.31 7.64
C GLY A 596 13.77 -22.68 8.81
N LYS A 597 15.10 -22.70 8.74
CA LYS A 597 15.96 -22.17 9.79
C LYS A 597 16.08 -20.66 9.70
N TRP A 598 16.14 -20.01 10.86
CA TRP A 598 16.26 -18.57 11.01
C TRP A 598 17.42 -18.17 11.87
N TYR A 599 18.12 -17.14 11.48
CA TYR A 599 19.33 -16.63 12.11
C TYR A 599 19.15 -15.20 12.57
N ASP A 600 19.69 -14.86 13.74
CA ASP A 600 19.77 -13.47 14.18
C ASP A 600 20.62 -12.64 13.21
N PHE A 601 20.09 -11.53 12.73
CA PHE A 601 20.76 -10.69 11.73
C PHE A 601 22.11 -10.16 12.19
N TYR A 602 22.25 -9.85 13.48
CA TYR A 602 23.45 -9.18 14.00
C TYR A 602 24.57 -10.18 14.34
N SER A 603 24.23 -11.29 14.94
CA SER A 603 25.18 -12.27 15.43
C SER A 603 25.39 -13.48 14.51
N GLY A 604 24.49 -13.73 13.56
CA GLY A 604 24.49 -14.93 12.72
C GLY A 604 24.15 -16.23 13.46
N LYS A 605 23.74 -16.17 14.73
CA LYS A 605 23.38 -17.37 15.52
C LYS A 605 22.01 -17.89 15.05
N LEU A 606 21.90 -19.22 14.98
CA LEU A 606 20.60 -19.89 14.76
C LEU A 606 19.67 -19.57 15.94
N VAL A 607 18.46 -19.10 15.65
CA VAL A 607 17.45 -18.74 16.66
C VAL A 607 16.29 -19.73 16.72
N GLY A 608 16.02 -20.46 15.64
CA GLY A 608 14.95 -21.45 15.61
C GLY A 608 14.60 -21.94 14.21
N GLU A 609 13.66 -22.89 14.15
CA GLU A 609 13.13 -23.49 12.92
C GLU A 609 11.64 -23.78 13.08
N ALA A 610 10.78 -23.10 12.33
CA ALA A 610 9.32 -23.31 12.35
C ALA A 610 8.75 -23.35 13.79
N GLU A 611 9.11 -22.38 14.62
CA GLU A 611 8.74 -22.35 16.03
C GLU A 611 8.41 -20.93 16.52
N ILE A 612 7.87 -20.83 17.71
CA ILE A 612 7.70 -19.56 18.43
C ILE A 612 8.90 -19.33 19.31
N ILE A 613 9.63 -18.25 19.05
CA ILE A 613 10.71 -17.81 19.92
C ILE A 613 10.27 -16.65 20.82
N GLN A 614 10.88 -16.55 22.00
CA GLN A 614 10.71 -15.41 22.89
C GLN A 614 11.95 -14.54 22.83
N ILE A 615 11.75 -13.24 22.58
CA ILE A 615 12.81 -12.25 22.64
C ILE A 615 12.56 -11.29 23.80
N THR A 616 13.62 -10.90 24.49
CA THR A 616 13.58 -9.85 25.49
C THR A 616 13.77 -8.49 24.84
N SER A 617 13.35 -7.43 25.52
CA SER A 617 13.55 -6.06 25.04
C SER A 617 15.02 -5.77 24.82
N VAL A 618 15.38 -5.35 23.62
CA VAL A 618 16.74 -5.03 23.20
C VAL A 618 16.79 -3.63 22.57
N ALA A 619 17.95 -3.00 22.63
CA ALA A 619 18.17 -1.70 22.02
C ALA A 619 18.07 -1.73 20.48
N LYS A 620 18.42 -2.86 19.87
CA LYS A 620 18.35 -3.06 18.42
C LYS A 620 16.97 -3.57 17.98
N THR A 621 16.56 -3.27 16.74
CA THR A 621 15.38 -3.87 16.12
C THR A 621 15.58 -5.39 16.03
N PRO A 622 14.64 -6.22 16.51
CA PRO A 622 14.70 -7.65 16.27
C PRO A 622 14.58 -7.99 14.79
N LEU A 623 15.65 -8.51 14.21
CA LEU A 623 15.77 -8.86 12.80
C LEU A 623 16.27 -10.31 12.67
N PHE A 624 15.61 -11.06 11.81
CA PHE A 624 15.96 -12.45 11.55
C PHE A 624 16.11 -12.70 10.05
N VAL A 625 17.07 -13.54 9.69
CA VAL A 625 17.34 -13.87 8.29
C VAL A 625 17.10 -15.35 8.06
N LYS A 626 16.35 -15.66 7.00
CA LYS A 626 16.09 -17.04 6.57
C LYS A 626 17.38 -17.71 6.11
N GLU A 627 17.49 -19.02 6.33
CA GLU A 627 18.60 -19.83 5.83
C GLU A 627 18.77 -19.69 4.31
N GLY A 628 20.00 -19.51 3.86
CA GLY A 628 20.31 -19.16 2.46
C GLY A 628 20.17 -17.66 2.16
N GLY A 629 19.89 -16.84 3.18
CA GLY A 629 19.72 -15.40 3.03
C GLY A 629 21.00 -14.69 2.56
N ILE A 630 20.87 -13.90 1.50
CA ILE A 630 21.92 -13.09 0.86
C ILE A 630 21.54 -11.64 1.04
N ILE A 631 22.25 -10.91 1.88
CA ILE A 631 21.96 -9.51 2.23
C ILE A 631 23.12 -8.62 1.77
N PRO A 632 23.03 -8.01 0.58
CA PRO A 632 24.02 -7.04 0.11
C PRO A 632 23.90 -5.72 0.87
N MET A 633 25.02 -5.18 1.30
CA MET A 633 25.14 -3.96 2.08
C MET A 633 26.25 -3.08 1.54
N ILE A 634 26.07 -1.76 1.62
CA ILE A 634 27.10 -0.75 1.36
C ILE A 634 27.64 -0.17 2.66
N PRO A 635 28.75 0.56 2.67
CA PRO A 635 29.21 1.31 3.84
C PRO A 635 28.11 2.25 4.38
N PRO A 636 28.09 2.56 5.67
CA PRO A 636 27.14 3.53 6.20
C PRO A 636 27.39 4.90 5.58
N MET A 637 26.33 5.55 5.07
CA MET A 637 26.38 6.83 4.39
C MET A 637 25.38 7.81 4.97
N LEU A 638 25.70 9.10 4.92
CA LEU A 638 24.77 10.17 5.36
C LEU A 638 23.80 10.58 4.28
N HIS A 639 24.10 10.28 3.01
CA HIS A 639 23.23 10.55 1.85
C HIS A 639 23.15 9.30 1.00
N THR A 640 22.10 9.15 0.22
CA THR A 640 22.04 8.10 -0.80
C THR A 640 23.11 8.31 -1.85
N PRO A 641 23.69 7.23 -2.42
CA PRO A 641 24.71 7.36 -3.44
C PRO A 641 24.25 8.20 -4.64
N GLY A 642 25.13 9.04 -5.12
CA GLY A 642 24.91 9.79 -6.36
C GLY A 642 24.92 8.88 -7.60
N LYS A 643 24.35 9.36 -8.71
CA LYS A 643 24.12 8.59 -9.95
C LYS A 643 25.37 7.88 -10.50
N GLN A 644 26.57 8.42 -10.27
CA GLN A 644 27.82 7.84 -10.78
C GLN A 644 28.75 7.34 -9.67
N GLU A 645 28.30 7.39 -8.44
CA GLU A 645 29.08 6.98 -7.30
C GLU A 645 29.23 5.46 -7.26
N LYS A 646 30.46 5.00 -7.17
CA LYS A 646 30.81 3.57 -7.11
C LYS A 646 31.25 3.19 -5.71
N LEU A 647 30.63 2.18 -5.15
CA LEU A 647 30.80 1.75 -3.78
C LEU A 647 31.27 0.29 -3.67
N PRO A 648 32.02 -0.07 -2.61
CA PRO A 648 32.23 -1.47 -2.28
C PRO A 648 30.94 -2.08 -1.76
N LEU A 649 30.75 -3.38 -2.03
CA LEU A 649 29.59 -4.15 -1.59
C LEU A 649 30.05 -5.24 -0.62
N THR A 650 29.46 -5.31 0.56
CA THR A 650 29.60 -6.42 1.49
C THR A 650 28.33 -7.25 1.43
N VAL A 651 28.48 -8.54 1.16
CA VAL A 651 27.37 -9.48 1.10
C VAL A 651 27.39 -10.38 2.32
N ARG A 652 26.44 -10.21 3.23
CA ARG A 652 26.22 -11.10 4.35
C ARG A 652 25.44 -12.31 3.91
N TYR A 653 25.97 -13.49 4.26
CA TYR A 653 25.35 -14.76 3.99
C TYR A 653 25.02 -15.49 5.30
N TYR A 654 23.79 -16.04 5.38
CA TYR A 654 23.28 -16.73 6.58
C TYR A 654 22.91 -18.18 6.24
N GLY A 655 23.45 -19.13 6.98
CA GLY A 655 23.17 -20.56 6.82
C GLY A 655 24.34 -21.36 6.29
N LYS A 656 24.08 -22.67 6.02
CA LYS A 656 25.07 -23.65 5.58
C LYS A 656 24.71 -24.35 4.26
N ILE A 657 23.70 -23.85 3.54
CA ILE A 657 23.21 -24.43 2.28
C ILE A 657 23.73 -23.65 1.07
N ALA A 658 23.68 -24.25 -0.10
CA ALA A 658 23.87 -23.50 -1.35
C ALA A 658 22.68 -22.56 -1.59
N ALA A 659 22.95 -21.35 -2.07
CA ALA A 659 21.92 -20.35 -2.34
C ALA A 659 22.31 -19.46 -3.52
N ASN A 660 21.33 -18.79 -4.10
CA ASN A 660 21.56 -17.74 -5.09
C ASN A 660 20.49 -16.65 -4.97
N TRP A 661 20.85 -15.45 -5.40
CA TRP A 661 19.93 -14.32 -5.47
C TRP A 661 20.39 -13.34 -6.54
N ALA A 662 19.48 -12.56 -7.09
CA ALA A 662 19.78 -11.57 -8.12
C ALA A 662 19.73 -10.16 -7.50
N LEU A 663 20.86 -9.45 -7.58
CA LEU A 663 21.01 -8.06 -7.20
C LEU A 663 20.67 -7.16 -8.37
N TYR A 664 19.75 -6.23 -8.19
CA TYR A 664 19.36 -5.24 -9.18
C TYR A 664 20.15 -3.93 -9.02
N ASP A 665 20.51 -3.32 -10.14
CA ASP A 665 21.04 -1.96 -10.13
C ASP A 665 20.75 -1.21 -11.44
N ASP A 666 20.56 0.11 -11.34
CA ASP A 666 20.41 1.06 -12.45
C ASP A 666 20.91 2.45 -12.03
N ASP A 667 20.66 3.50 -12.83
CA ASP A 667 21.13 4.86 -12.52
C ASP A 667 20.46 5.49 -11.27
N GLY A 668 19.38 4.90 -10.75
CA GLY A 668 18.71 5.35 -9.54
C GLY A 668 17.87 6.62 -9.68
N GLU A 669 17.72 7.22 -10.87
CA GLU A 669 17.07 8.52 -11.05
C GLU A 669 16.13 8.62 -12.24
N THR A 670 16.43 7.94 -13.37
CA THR A 670 15.67 8.08 -14.61
C THR A 670 14.78 6.88 -14.90
N PHE A 671 13.90 7.00 -15.89
CA PHE A 671 13.11 5.89 -16.42
C PHE A 671 13.85 5.10 -17.51
N ASP A 672 15.17 5.27 -17.66
CA ASP A 672 15.95 4.54 -18.67
C ASP A 672 15.95 3.03 -18.46
N TYR A 673 15.70 2.57 -17.23
CA TYR A 673 15.50 1.16 -16.94
C TYR A 673 14.33 0.54 -17.73
N GLU A 674 13.28 1.31 -18.05
CA GLU A 674 12.17 0.83 -18.90
C GLU A 674 12.62 0.55 -20.35
N ARG A 675 13.79 1.07 -20.75
CA ARG A 675 14.46 0.84 -22.03
C ARG A 675 15.64 -0.13 -21.92
N GLY A 676 15.77 -0.85 -20.81
CA GLY A 676 16.79 -1.86 -20.59
C GLY A 676 18.10 -1.35 -19.97
N ALA A 677 18.18 -0.08 -19.52
CA ALA A 677 19.37 0.46 -18.87
C ALA A 677 19.43 0.05 -17.39
N TYR A 678 19.55 -1.23 -17.12
CA TYR A 678 19.71 -1.82 -15.79
C TYR A 678 20.52 -3.10 -15.85
N THR A 679 20.89 -3.63 -14.68
CA THR A 679 21.58 -4.90 -14.52
C THR A 679 20.94 -5.78 -13.46
N TRP A 680 20.97 -7.10 -13.70
CA TRP A 680 20.75 -8.13 -12.69
C TRP A 680 22.03 -8.92 -12.51
N THR A 681 22.67 -8.76 -11.36
CA THR A 681 23.90 -9.46 -11.01
C THR A 681 23.59 -10.67 -10.15
N ARG A 682 23.97 -11.86 -10.61
CA ARG A 682 23.75 -13.07 -9.86
C ARG A 682 24.81 -13.20 -8.75
N LEU A 683 24.34 -13.38 -7.52
CA LEU A 683 25.11 -13.71 -6.34
C LEU A 683 24.88 -15.19 -6.02
N ASP A 684 25.94 -15.99 -6.03
CA ASP A 684 25.88 -17.43 -5.79
C ASP A 684 26.72 -17.80 -4.57
N VAL A 685 26.18 -18.69 -3.71
CA VAL A 685 26.91 -19.39 -2.65
C VAL A 685 26.84 -20.88 -2.94
N LYS A 686 27.98 -21.54 -3.08
CA LYS A 686 28.11 -22.97 -3.38
C LYS A 686 28.90 -23.66 -2.28
N SER A 687 28.57 -24.91 -1.97
CA SER A 687 29.38 -25.77 -1.11
C SER A 687 30.52 -26.39 -1.95
N THR A 688 31.74 -26.31 -1.45
CA THR A 688 32.89 -27.03 -2.03
C THR A 688 32.84 -28.52 -1.68
N SER A 689 33.67 -29.31 -2.30
CA SER A 689 33.83 -30.73 -1.99
C SER A 689 34.28 -31.01 -0.53
N THR A 690 34.87 -30.01 0.13
CA THR A 690 35.26 -30.06 1.54
C THR A 690 34.19 -29.54 2.49
N GLY A 691 32.98 -29.18 1.98
CA GLY A 691 31.87 -28.61 2.76
C GLY A 691 32.01 -27.11 3.08
N LYS A 692 33.11 -26.48 2.65
CA LYS A 692 33.27 -25.02 2.82
C LYS A 692 32.39 -24.26 1.83
N LEU A 693 31.75 -23.19 2.30
CA LEU A 693 30.98 -22.30 1.44
C LEU A 693 31.91 -21.35 0.68
N ASN A 694 31.58 -21.14 -0.58
CA ASN A 694 32.28 -20.19 -1.45
C ASN A 694 31.26 -19.32 -2.20
N GLY A 695 31.32 -18.02 -1.95
CA GLY A 695 30.50 -17.01 -2.64
C GLY A 695 31.18 -16.55 -3.93
N SER A 696 30.38 -16.38 -4.95
CA SER A 696 30.81 -15.83 -6.23
C SER A 696 29.76 -14.87 -6.76
N TRP A 697 30.18 -14.01 -7.67
CA TRP A 697 29.29 -13.11 -8.40
C TRP A 697 29.75 -13.00 -9.84
N SER A 698 28.80 -12.78 -10.72
CA SER A 698 29.09 -12.45 -12.11
C SER A 698 28.88 -10.96 -12.28
N PRO A 699 29.94 -10.14 -12.36
CA PRO A 699 29.79 -8.72 -12.57
C PRO A 699 29.09 -8.51 -13.91
N ALA A 700 27.98 -7.80 -13.87
CA ALA A 700 27.29 -7.41 -15.09
C ALA A 700 28.10 -6.33 -15.79
N ALA A 701 28.46 -6.57 -17.04
CA ALA A 701 28.98 -5.52 -17.91
C ALA A 701 27.80 -4.72 -18.45
N GLY A 702 27.72 -3.43 -18.12
CA GLY A 702 26.64 -2.58 -18.63
C GLY A 702 26.50 -1.24 -17.93
N ALA A 703 25.76 -0.33 -18.55
CA ALA A 703 25.36 0.92 -17.94
C ALA A 703 24.48 0.64 -16.71
N GLY A 704 24.81 1.24 -15.57
CA GLY A 704 23.98 1.14 -14.35
C GLY A 704 24.53 0.24 -13.25
N PHE A 705 25.73 -0.33 -13.37
CA PHE A 705 26.34 -1.09 -12.28
C PHE A 705 27.29 -0.20 -11.45
N HIS A 706 26.99 -0.04 -10.16
CA HIS A 706 27.66 0.93 -9.28
C HIS A 706 28.49 0.29 -8.15
N TYR A 707 28.82 -1.01 -8.25
CA TYR A 707 29.63 -1.68 -7.23
C TYR A 707 31.03 -2.00 -7.76
N THR A 708 32.09 -1.62 -6.99
CA THR A 708 33.49 -1.78 -7.41
C THR A 708 34.06 -3.12 -7.01
N THR A 709 33.79 -3.54 -5.80
CA THR A 709 34.29 -4.78 -5.17
C THR A 709 33.16 -5.46 -4.43
N LEU A 710 33.26 -6.78 -4.29
CA LEU A 710 32.34 -7.57 -3.48
C LEU A 710 33.12 -8.41 -2.48
N THR A 711 32.75 -8.27 -1.18
CA THR A 711 33.29 -9.06 -0.07
C THR A 711 32.17 -9.89 0.55
N TRP A 712 32.43 -11.17 0.79
CA TRP A 712 31.50 -12.07 1.46
C TRP A 712 31.78 -12.14 2.96
N GLU A 713 30.73 -11.90 3.75
CA GLU A 713 30.70 -12.18 5.20
C GLU A 713 29.81 -13.39 5.47
N TYR A 714 30.40 -14.51 5.91
CA TYR A 714 29.63 -15.68 6.32
C TYR A 714 29.28 -15.55 7.79
N MET A 715 28.02 -15.18 8.08
CA MET A 715 27.56 -14.85 9.41
C MET A 715 27.35 -16.07 10.32
N THR A 716 27.11 -17.23 9.72
CA THR A 716 26.93 -18.50 10.49
C THR A 716 28.27 -19.09 10.81
N PRO A 717 28.60 -19.31 12.09
CA PRO A 717 29.87 -19.90 12.51
C PRO A 717 30.02 -21.38 12.10
#